data_846a0c7a3586ca1825cd3c6aadafcf36
#
_entry.id   846a0c7a3586ca1825cd3c6aadafcf36
#
_cell.length_a   1.000
_cell.length_b   1.000
_cell.length_c   1.000
_cell.angle_alpha   90.00
_cell.angle_beta   90.00
_cell.angle_gamma   90.00
#
_symmetry.space_group_name_H-M   'P 1'
#
loop_
_entity.id
_entity.type
_entity.pdbx_description
1 polymer ?
#
loop_
_entity_poly.entity_id
_entity_poly.type
_entity_poly.pdbx_seq_one_letter_code
_entity_poly.pdbx_strand_id
1 'polypeptide(L)'
;MRYVDVILPLPLDGTFTYSVPEGMEEKVVAGMRVLVPLGKSKKYIAMVADVHSEKPDFNCKPIEAVLDSCPSLLPQQYRLWQWISDYYMSPLGDVYNAAMPAGMKSTEKFKPKMELYVELASSYRNEQALHVALNMVQRALKQSKTLTTFLALSHWDSLEGDTPREGIKKVTKEELMNEARCTAAVVKALIDRGILFTYELEVGRLNTAGESHLDQIKPLSMPQQDAYNQILMQMLKKNVVLLHGVTSSGKTEIYIHLIRKAIEEHRQVLYLLPEIALTVQIMDRLHKVFGDRLGIYHSKYSDAERVEIWQKQLSGHPYDVILGARSAVFLPFQKLGLVIIDEEHETSFKQQDPAPRYHARSAAIVLANMYPEAKVLLGTATPSMESYYNAQQGKYGLVELKTRYKDIQLPEIQVVDVKDLRHRKMMTGVYSPVLLAAVKEALKNGEQAILFQNRRGFAPMIECKVCGWVPKCKNCDVSLTLHKSINLLTCHYCGYTYPVPTECPNCGSTELMGRGIGTERIEDQISEIFPEARIARMDLDTTRTRNAYERLISDFSSGKTNLLIGTQMISKGLDFDKVSVVGILNADSMLNYPDFRAYEHAFMMMAQVSGRAGRKGKRGLVILQTKNPTLPIISQVVHNDYDSLFKGILEERRMFHYPPFFHLINVFLKHKHEKICQQASLELGKTLRGWFGERVLGPDKPAVARVKTMNIRKIVIKLENGIDQKKVREYLKYAQQMMAKDPRYGALQIYYDVDPM
;
A
#
# COMPACT_ATOMS: atom_id res chain seq x y z
N MET A 1 -34.52 -25.22 16.38
CA MET A 1 -33.64 -24.22 17.01
C MET A 1 -32.31 -24.23 16.29
N ARG A 2 -31.90 -23.12 15.70
CA ARG A 2 -30.66 -22.97 14.96
C ARG A 2 -29.62 -22.22 15.80
N TYR A 3 -28.37 -22.47 15.54
CA TYR A 3 -27.22 -21.82 16.14
C TYR A 3 -26.35 -21.18 15.05
N VAL A 4 -25.64 -20.14 15.43
CA VAL A 4 -24.69 -19.45 14.54
C VAL A 4 -23.34 -19.33 15.20
N ASP A 5 -22.31 -19.67 14.47
CA ASP A 5 -20.94 -19.40 14.84
C ASP A 5 -20.54 -18.05 14.26
N VAL A 6 -20.11 -17.13 15.12
CA VAL A 6 -19.81 -15.76 14.70
C VAL A 6 -18.36 -15.36 15.02
N ILE A 7 -17.82 -14.47 14.19
CA ILE A 7 -16.52 -13.82 14.39
C ILE A 7 -16.77 -12.46 15.04
N LEU A 8 -16.16 -12.23 16.19
CA LEU A 8 -16.20 -10.95 16.90
C LEU A 8 -15.04 -10.03 16.45
N PRO A 9 -15.23 -8.69 16.39
CA PRO A 9 -14.16 -7.73 16.08
C PRO A 9 -13.22 -7.51 17.28
N LEU A 10 -12.71 -8.58 17.85
CA LEU A 10 -11.87 -8.60 19.04
C LEU A 10 -10.67 -9.53 18.80
N PRO A 11 -9.51 -9.30 19.43
CA PRO A 11 -8.34 -10.15 19.29
C PRO A 11 -8.51 -11.50 20.00
N LEU A 12 -9.54 -12.24 19.59
CA LEU A 12 -9.91 -13.53 20.14
C LEU A 12 -9.80 -14.60 19.04
N ASP A 13 -9.32 -15.77 19.43
CA ASP A 13 -9.21 -16.93 18.53
C ASP A 13 -10.57 -17.63 18.40
N GLY A 14 -10.82 -18.17 17.20
CA GLY A 14 -11.99 -18.99 16.91
C GLY A 14 -13.29 -18.20 16.69
N THR A 15 -14.39 -18.94 16.69
CA THR A 15 -15.75 -18.45 16.56
C THR A 15 -16.50 -18.60 17.90
N PHE A 16 -17.60 -17.86 18.04
CA PHE A 16 -18.43 -17.88 19.23
C PHE A 16 -19.84 -18.27 18.83
N THR A 17 -20.41 -19.29 19.50
CA THR A 17 -21.73 -19.81 19.18
C THR A 17 -22.82 -19.05 19.91
N TYR A 18 -23.85 -18.62 19.15
CA TYR A 18 -25.07 -17.98 19.65
C TYR A 18 -26.31 -18.73 19.17
N SER A 19 -27.41 -18.68 19.93
CA SER A 19 -28.68 -19.20 19.48
C SER A 19 -29.40 -18.20 18.57
N VAL A 20 -30.17 -18.71 17.61
CA VAL A 20 -31.04 -17.90 16.76
C VAL A 20 -32.45 -17.91 17.32
N PRO A 21 -33.05 -16.74 17.66
CA PRO A 21 -34.43 -16.65 18.13
C PRO A 21 -35.44 -17.13 17.08
N GLU A 22 -36.61 -17.62 17.54
CA GLU A 22 -37.74 -17.93 16.66
C GLU A 22 -38.13 -16.71 15.80
N GLY A 23 -38.40 -16.92 14.54
CA GLY A 23 -38.71 -15.87 13.55
C GLY A 23 -37.48 -15.18 12.88
N MET A 24 -36.27 -15.51 13.33
CA MET A 24 -35.01 -15.12 12.65
C MET A 24 -34.30 -16.29 11.94
N GLU A 25 -34.75 -17.52 12.16
CA GLU A 25 -34.08 -18.76 11.71
C GLU A 25 -33.93 -18.84 10.18
N GLU A 26 -34.89 -18.33 9.41
CA GLU A 26 -34.84 -18.32 7.95
C GLU A 26 -34.10 -17.12 7.37
N LYS A 27 -33.85 -16.09 8.19
CA LYS A 27 -33.25 -14.83 7.78
C LYS A 27 -31.72 -14.81 7.95
N VAL A 28 -31.16 -15.77 8.69
CA VAL A 28 -29.72 -15.78 8.97
C VAL A 28 -29.01 -16.79 8.11
N VAL A 29 -28.02 -16.34 7.37
CA VAL A 29 -27.10 -17.19 6.59
C VAL A 29 -25.65 -16.75 6.83
N ALA A 30 -24.72 -17.65 6.52
CA ALA A 30 -23.28 -17.34 6.60
C ALA A 30 -22.93 -16.10 5.77
N GLY A 31 -22.04 -15.28 6.28
CA GLY A 31 -21.61 -14.01 5.66
C GLY A 31 -22.48 -12.80 6.01
N MET A 32 -23.52 -12.95 6.82
CA MET A 32 -24.33 -11.83 7.32
C MET A 32 -23.78 -11.27 8.64
N ARG A 33 -24.04 -9.99 8.88
CA ARG A 33 -23.72 -9.32 10.13
C ARG A 33 -24.89 -9.45 11.10
N VAL A 34 -24.58 -9.76 12.35
CA VAL A 34 -25.54 -9.89 13.45
C VAL A 34 -25.09 -9.09 14.65
N LEU A 35 -26.04 -8.57 15.42
CA LEU A 35 -25.79 -7.92 16.70
C LEU A 35 -25.82 -8.96 17.81
N VAL A 36 -24.71 -9.07 18.55
CA VAL A 36 -24.58 -10.07 19.62
C VAL A 36 -24.14 -9.45 20.94
N PRO A 37 -24.65 -9.92 22.08
CA PRO A 37 -24.21 -9.50 23.40
C PRO A 37 -22.95 -10.26 23.84
N LEU A 38 -21.94 -9.53 24.35
CA LEU A 38 -20.76 -10.14 24.96
C LEU A 38 -20.55 -9.63 26.38
N GLY A 39 -20.46 -10.56 27.36
CA GLY A 39 -20.40 -10.19 28.76
C GLY A 39 -21.74 -9.68 29.29
N LYS A 40 -21.71 -8.68 30.21
CA LYS A 40 -22.93 -8.17 30.87
C LYS A 40 -23.61 -7.01 30.13
N SER A 41 -22.87 -6.18 29.43
CA SER A 41 -23.40 -4.90 28.88
C SER A 41 -22.89 -4.52 27.51
N LYS A 42 -21.91 -5.23 26.95
CA LYS A 42 -21.32 -4.86 25.65
C LYS A 42 -22.02 -5.61 24.51
N LYS A 43 -22.24 -4.90 23.41
CA LYS A 43 -22.79 -5.45 22.18
C LYS A 43 -21.78 -5.22 21.04
N TYR A 44 -21.70 -6.21 20.17
CA TYR A 44 -20.79 -6.17 19.01
C TYR A 44 -21.52 -6.56 17.74
N ILE A 45 -21.11 -5.97 16.63
CA ILE A 45 -21.48 -6.47 15.32
C ILE A 45 -20.53 -7.58 14.96
N ALA A 46 -21.06 -8.79 14.88
CA ALA A 46 -20.34 -10.00 14.56
C ALA A 46 -20.66 -10.46 13.14
N MET A 47 -19.74 -11.19 12.53
CA MET A 47 -19.92 -11.80 11.22
C MET A 47 -20.27 -13.27 11.38
N VAL A 48 -21.37 -13.71 10.79
CA VAL A 48 -21.77 -15.13 10.80
C VAL A 48 -20.81 -15.92 9.92
N ALA A 49 -20.08 -16.84 10.54
CA ALA A 49 -19.18 -17.76 9.87
C ALA A 49 -19.89 -19.02 9.38
N ASP A 50 -20.76 -19.57 10.22
CA ASP A 50 -21.54 -20.79 9.90
C ASP A 50 -22.90 -20.78 10.60
N VAL A 51 -23.84 -21.56 10.05
CA VAL A 51 -25.19 -21.76 10.61
C VAL A 51 -25.45 -23.25 10.71
N HIS A 52 -25.74 -23.75 11.92
CA HIS A 52 -25.91 -25.17 12.18
C HIS A 52 -27.05 -25.46 13.16
N SER A 53 -27.39 -26.73 13.32
CA SER A 53 -28.43 -27.20 14.24
C SER A 53 -27.88 -27.99 15.43
N GLU A 54 -26.57 -28.15 15.51
CA GLU A 54 -25.92 -28.86 16.62
C GLU A 54 -25.99 -28.02 17.89
N LYS A 55 -26.61 -28.59 18.93
CA LYS A 55 -26.75 -27.94 20.23
C LYS A 55 -25.40 -27.96 20.95
N PRO A 56 -24.85 -26.82 21.34
CA PRO A 56 -23.63 -26.79 22.13
C PRO A 56 -23.86 -27.29 23.57
N ASP A 57 -22.79 -27.78 24.20
CA ASP A 57 -22.83 -28.27 25.58
C ASP A 57 -23.00 -27.18 26.67
N PHE A 58 -23.07 -25.92 26.24
CA PHE A 58 -23.20 -24.75 27.10
C PHE A 58 -24.40 -23.88 26.70
N ASN A 59 -24.86 -23.05 27.64
CA ASN A 59 -26.02 -22.17 27.43
C ASN A 59 -25.60 -20.98 26.53
N CYS A 60 -26.08 -20.96 25.27
CA CYS A 60 -25.84 -19.88 24.32
C CYS A 60 -26.76 -18.69 24.57
N LYS A 61 -26.19 -17.49 24.49
CA LYS A 61 -26.99 -16.27 24.38
C LYS A 61 -27.61 -16.15 23.00
N PRO A 62 -28.80 -15.56 22.88
CA PRO A 62 -29.39 -15.31 21.56
C PRO A 62 -28.71 -14.14 20.85
N ILE A 63 -28.74 -14.17 19.53
CA ILE A 63 -28.47 -12.96 18.72
C ILE A 63 -29.59 -11.95 18.95
N GLU A 64 -29.28 -10.64 18.90
CA GLU A 64 -30.30 -9.61 19.15
C GLU A 64 -30.94 -9.12 17.84
N ALA A 65 -30.20 -9.05 16.77
CA ALA A 65 -30.70 -8.61 15.46
C ALA A 65 -29.85 -9.14 14.31
N VAL A 66 -30.48 -9.33 13.16
CA VAL A 66 -29.83 -9.51 11.85
C VAL A 66 -29.76 -8.14 11.18
N LEU A 67 -28.58 -7.72 10.73
CA LEU A 67 -28.34 -6.37 10.21
C LEU A 67 -28.39 -6.29 8.69
N ASP A 68 -28.19 -7.42 8.02
CA ASP A 68 -28.09 -7.51 6.57
C ASP A 68 -29.32 -8.22 5.98
N SER A 69 -29.71 -7.83 4.76
CA SER A 69 -30.71 -8.52 3.96
C SER A 69 -30.11 -9.57 3.04
N CYS A 70 -28.81 -9.49 2.76
CA CYS A 70 -28.01 -10.42 1.98
C CYS A 70 -26.60 -10.53 2.56
N PRO A 71 -25.83 -11.59 2.26
CA PRO A 71 -24.47 -11.73 2.78
C PRO A 71 -23.57 -10.55 2.44
N SER A 72 -22.93 -9.97 3.45
CA SER A 72 -21.94 -8.92 3.35
C SER A 72 -20.51 -9.46 3.18
N LEU A 73 -20.32 -10.75 3.36
CA LEU A 73 -19.06 -11.48 3.18
C LEU A 73 -19.27 -12.67 2.25
N LEU A 74 -18.44 -12.77 1.20
CA LEU A 74 -18.48 -13.90 0.28
C LEU A 74 -17.67 -15.10 0.82
N PRO A 75 -17.98 -16.35 0.39
CA PRO A 75 -17.25 -17.54 0.84
C PRO A 75 -15.75 -17.48 0.57
N GLN A 76 -15.32 -16.91 -0.56
CA GLN A 76 -13.91 -16.75 -0.91
C GLN A 76 -13.20 -15.78 0.04
N GLN A 77 -13.87 -14.68 0.44
CA GLN A 77 -13.32 -13.76 1.43
C GLN A 77 -13.14 -14.44 2.79
N TYR A 78 -14.14 -15.22 3.23
CA TYR A 78 -14.05 -15.95 4.50
C TYR A 78 -12.88 -16.95 4.50
N ARG A 79 -12.71 -17.71 3.41
CA ARG A 79 -11.55 -18.60 3.23
C ARG A 79 -10.22 -17.84 3.27
N LEU A 80 -10.17 -16.65 2.66
CA LEU A 80 -8.98 -15.78 2.73
C LEU A 80 -8.72 -15.33 4.16
N TRP A 81 -9.76 -14.95 4.93
CA TRP A 81 -9.61 -14.56 6.32
C TRP A 81 -9.07 -15.70 7.19
N GLN A 82 -9.60 -16.91 7.00
CA GLN A 82 -9.10 -18.12 7.67
C GLN A 82 -7.62 -18.36 7.33
N TRP A 83 -7.27 -18.29 6.03
CA TRP A 83 -5.89 -18.46 5.61
C TRP A 83 -4.96 -17.41 6.22
N ILE A 84 -5.36 -16.13 6.25
CA ILE A 84 -4.57 -15.05 6.86
C ILE A 84 -4.40 -15.30 8.37
N SER A 85 -5.48 -15.69 9.06
CA SER A 85 -5.45 -16.02 10.49
C SER A 85 -4.48 -17.14 10.78
N ASP A 86 -4.56 -18.22 10.02
CA ASP A 86 -3.72 -19.40 10.21
C ASP A 86 -2.27 -19.16 9.80
N TYR A 87 -2.04 -18.58 8.61
CA TYR A 87 -0.70 -18.41 8.09
C TYR A 87 0.12 -17.39 8.90
N TYR A 88 -0.49 -16.24 9.22
CA TYR A 88 0.18 -15.15 9.94
C TYR A 88 -0.01 -15.24 11.46
N MET A 89 -0.62 -16.32 11.97
CA MET A 89 -0.83 -16.59 13.39
C MET A 89 -1.48 -15.40 14.10
N SER A 90 -2.55 -14.88 13.52
CA SER A 90 -3.30 -13.75 14.05
C SER A 90 -4.73 -14.18 14.35
N PRO A 91 -5.33 -13.73 15.47
CA PRO A 91 -6.73 -13.99 15.76
C PRO A 91 -7.66 -13.63 14.60
N LEU A 92 -8.68 -14.45 14.34
CA LEU A 92 -9.63 -14.22 13.25
C LEU A 92 -10.40 -12.90 13.43
N GLY A 93 -10.63 -12.47 14.66
CA GLY A 93 -11.23 -11.18 14.98
C GLY A 93 -10.35 -9.99 14.58
N ASP A 94 -9.02 -10.12 14.60
CA ASP A 94 -8.10 -9.10 14.08
C ASP A 94 -8.18 -9.01 12.55
N VAL A 95 -8.35 -10.15 11.87
CA VAL A 95 -8.55 -10.19 10.42
C VAL A 95 -9.87 -9.50 10.06
N TYR A 96 -10.96 -9.80 10.78
CA TYR A 96 -12.23 -9.11 10.63
C TYR A 96 -12.08 -7.59 10.79
N ASN A 97 -11.36 -7.15 11.83
CA ASN A 97 -11.12 -5.73 12.06
C ASN A 97 -10.34 -5.05 10.92
N ALA A 98 -9.36 -5.71 10.36
CA ALA A 98 -8.55 -5.17 9.27
C ALA A 98 -9.29 -5.18 7.92
N ALA A 99 -10.13 -6.19 7.69
CA ALA A 99 -10.82 -6.42 6.42
C ALA A 99 -12.03 -5.50 6.25
N MET A 100 -12.91 -5.39 7.27
CA MET A 100 -14.17 -4.66 7.15
C MET A 100 -14.02 -3.17 7.43
N PRO A 101 -14.65 -2.28 6.65
CA PRO A 101 -14.77 -0.86 6.96
C PRO A 101 -15.37 -0.61 8.34
N ALA A 102 -14.95 0.46 9.04
CA ALA A 102 -15.42 0.74 10.40
C ALA A 102 -16.95 0.99 10.46
N GLY A 103 -17.51 1.66 9.44
CA GLY A 103 -18.96 1.90 9.36
C GLY A 103 -19.79 0.61 9.23
N MET A 104 -19.20 -0.49 8.77
CA MET A 104 -19.86 -1.79 8.75
C MET A 104 -19.77 -2.52 10.10
N LYS A 105 -18.95 -2.05 11.03
CA LYS A 105 -18.77 -2.57 12.40
C LYS A 105 -19.41 -1.69 13.48
N SER A 106 -20.06 -0.58 13.07
CA SER A 106 -20.77 0.34 13.96
C SER A 106 -22.26 0.00 14.02
N THR A 107 -22.86 0.15 15.19
CA THR A 107 -24.32 0.05 15.39
C THR A 107 -25.07 1.26 14.82
N GLU A 108 -24.36 2.35 14.51
CA GLU A 108 -24.94 3.47 13.79
C GLU A 108 -25.21 3.06 12.35
N LYS A 109 -26.46 3.24 11.91
CA LYS A 109 -26.81 2.95 10.52
C LYS A 109 -26.01 3.85 9.58
N PHE A 110 -25.38 3.26 8.59
CA PHE A 110 -24.79 3.99 7.48
C PHE A 110 -25.87 4.88 6.84
N LYS A 111 -25.62 6.20 6.80
CA LYS A 111 -26.52 7.15 6.12
C LYS A 111 -25.92 7.44 4.75
N PRO A 112 -26.58 7.03 3.67
CA PRO A 112 -26.16 7.42 2.33
C PRO A 112 -26.17 8.95 2.21
N LYS A 113 -25.37 9.49 1.31
CA LYS A 113 -25.40 10.91 0.99
C LYS A 113 -26.66 11.16 0.17
N MET A 114 -27.58 11.97 0.71
CA MET A 114 -28.74 12.41 -0.01
C MET A 114 -28.44 13.78 -0.63
N GLU A 115 -28.73 13.93 -1.92
CA GLU A 115 -28.68 15.22 -2.60
C GLU A 115 -30.09 15.61 -3.07
N LEU A 116 -30.38 16.91 -2.96
CA LEU A 116 -31.64 17.49 -3.43
C LEU A 116 -31.55 17.77 -4.92
N TYR A 117 -32.35 17.07 -5.69
CA TYR A 117 -32.56 17.29 -7.11
C TYR A 117 -33.78 18.19 -7.35
N VAL A 118 -33.74 18.90 -8.45
CA VAL A 118 -34.83 19.74 -8.91
C VAL A 118 -35.38 19.15 -10.20
N GLU A 119 -36.69 19.11 -10.33
CA GLU A 119 -37.37 18.62 -11.53
C GLU A 119 -38.57 19.50 -11.85
N LEU A 120 -38.95 19.51 -13.13
CA LEU A 120 -40.13 20.22 -13.58
C LEU A 120 -41.41 19.48 -13.14
N ALA A 121 -42.36 20.19 -12.55
CA ALA A 121 -43.62 19.59 -12.14
C ALA A 121 -44.36 18.96 -13.33
N SER A 122 -45.01 17.83 -13.11
CA SER A 122 -45.65 17.04 -14.16
C SER A 122 -46.65 17.83 -15.00
N SER A 123 -47.31 18.85 -14.39
CA SER A 123 -48.23 19.76 -15.05
C SER A 123 -47.61 20.66 -16.12
N TYR A 124 -46.25 20.78 -16.12
CA TYR A 124 -45.53 21.67 -17.05
C TYR A 124 -44.58 20.94 -17.99
N ARG A 125 -44.77 19.65 -18.17
CA ARG A 125 -43.86 18.77 -18.96
C ARG A 125 -44.22 18.66 -20.44
N ASN A 126 -45.08 19.57 -20.96
CA ASN A 126 -45.35 19.68 -22.38
C ASN A 126 -45.10 21.12 -22.85
N GLU A 127 -44.97 21.34 -24.14
CA GLU A 127 -44.58 22.63 -24.73
C GLU A 127 -45.53 23.76 -24.36
N GLN A 128 -46.85 23.54 -24.46
CA GLN A 128 -47.85 24.56 -24.15
C GLN A 128 -47.86 24.96 -22.66
N ALA A 129 -47.80 23.97 -21.77
CA ALA A 129 -47.75 24.18 -20.33
C ALA A 129 -46.42 24.81 -19.89
N LEU A 130 -45.33 24.50 -20.57
CA LEU A 130 -44.01 25.12 -20.33
C LEU A 130 -44.02 26.60 -20.66
N HIS A 131 -44.65 27.00 -21.75
CA HIS A 131 -44.90 28.42 -22.09
C HIS A 131 -45.70 29.12 -21.01
N VAL A 132 -46.73 28.46 -20.44
CA VAL A 132 -47.50 29.03 -19.33
C VAL A 132 -46.61 29.26 -18.11
N ALA A 133 -45.77 28.28 -17.74
CA ALA A 133 -44.82 28.39 -16.62
C ALA A 133 -43.84 29.58 -16.83
N LEU A 134 -43.28 29.75 -18.03
CA LEU A 134 -42.40 30.86 -18.38
C LEU A 134 -43.11 32.21 -18.27
N ASN A 135 -44.36 32.31 -18.74
CA ASN A 135 -45.19 33.53 -18.62
C ASN A 135 -45.49 33.88 -17.16
N MET A 136 -45.74 32.90 -16.28
CA MET A 136 -46.01 33.13 -14.85
C MET A 136 -44.82 33.78 -14.13
N VAL A 137 -43.60 33.59 -14.61
CA VAL A 137 -42.38 34.14 -13.98
C VAL A 137 -41.78 35.33 -14.77
N GLN A 138 -42.34 35.70 -15.90
CA GLN A 138 -41.81 36.73 -16.82
C GLN A 138 -41.46 38.04 -16.13
N ARG A 139 -42.33 38.52 -15.19
CA ARG A 139 -42.12 39.78 -14.44
C ARG A 139 -41.09 39.61 -13.29
N ALA A 140 -40.72 38.38 -12.90
CA ALA A 140 -39.79 38.09 -11.83
C ALA A 140 -38.45 37.69 -12.42
N LEU A 141 -37.64 38.64 -12.86
CA LEU A 141 -36.40 38.45 -13.62
C LEU A 141 -35.47 37.34 -13.08
N LYS A 142 -35.30 37.27 -11.75
CA LYS A 142 -34.46 36.21 -11.13
C LYS A 142 -35.11 34.84 -11.27
N GLN A 143 -36.41 34.70 -11.08
CA GLN A 143 -37.11 33.41 -11.22
C GLN A 143 -37.16 32.98 -12.69
N SER A 144 -37.41 33.90 -13.61
CA SER A 144 -37.39 33.64 -15.05
C SER A 144 -36.02 33.11 -15.49
N LYS A 145 -34.93 33.80 -15.09
CA LYS A 145 -33.55 33.35 -15.37
C LYS A 145 -33.28 31.97 -14.77
N THR A 146 -33.72 31.71 -13.54
CA THR A 146 -33.46 30.39 -12.88
C THR A 146 -34.23 29.28 -13.60
N LEU A 147 -35.46 29.53 -14.03
CA LEU A 147 -36.25 28.53 -14.76
C LEU A 147 -35.64 28.24 -16.14
N THR A 148 -35.22 29.27 -16.90
CA THR A 148 -34.57 29.07 -18.21
C THR A 148 -33.22 28.35 -18.06
N THR A 149 -32.42 28.66 -17.02
CA THR A 149 -31.19 27.93 -16.72
C THR A 149 -31.49 26.48 -16.39
N PHE A 150 -32.54 26.19 -15.60
CA PHE A 150 -32.97 24.84 -15.32
C PHE A 150 -33.31 24.05 -16.59
N LEU A 151 -34.10 24.66 -17.48
CA LEU A 151 -34.52 24.04 -18.75
C LEU A 151 -33.32 23.70 -19.64
N ALA A 152 -32.34 24.60 -19.74
CA ALA A 152 -31.12 24.39 -20.50
C ALA A 152 -30.25 23.27 -19.88
N LEU A 153 -30.07 23.26 -18.55
CA LEU A 153 -29.30 22.24 -17.86
C LEU A 153 -29.91 20.83 -17.92
N SER A 154 -31.23 20.76 -17.89
CA SER A 154 -32.01 19.53 -17.92
C SER A 154 -32.38 19.04 -19.32
N HIS A 155 -32.08 19.81 -20.36
CA HIS A 155 -32.47 19.58 -21.77
C HIS A 155 -34.00 19.63 -22.04
N TRP A 156 -34.79 20.22 -21.13
CA TRP A 156 -36.22 20.43 -21.34
C TRP A 156 -36.52 21.49 -22.38
N ASP A 157 -35.55 22.32 -22.74
CA ASP A 157 -35.65 23.32 -23.82
C ASP A 157 -35.53 22.71 -25.22
N SER A 158 -35.10 21.44 -25.31
CA SER A 158 -34.93 20.68 -26.54
C SER A 158 -36.09 19.70 -26.76
N LEU A 159 -37.32 20.27 -26.93
CA LEU A 159 -38.50 19.47 -27.16
C LEU A 159 -38.67 19.13 -28.64
N GLU A 160 -39.15 17.92 -28.93
CA GLU A 160 -39.65 17.46 -30.22
C GLU A 160 -41.08 16.98 -30.04
N GLY A 161 -42.04 17.85 -30.41
CA GLY A 161 -43.42 17.71 -29.98
C GLY A 161 -43.57 17.90 -28.48
N ASP A 162 -44.07 16.87 -27.77
CA ASP A 162 -44.28 16.90 -26.31
C ASP A 162 -43.15 16.19 -25.54
N THR A 163 -42.10 15.74 -26.24
CA THR A 163 -40.97 15.01 -25.62
C THR A 163 -39.63 15.72 -25.84
N PRO A 164 -38.71 15.69 -24.89
CA PRO A 164 -37.34 16.18 -25.09
C PRO A 164 -36.64 15.42 -26.22
N ARG A 165 -35.89 16.13 -27.08
CA ARG A 165 -35.08 15.52 -28.16
C ARG A 165 -33.94 14.66 -27.67
N GLU A 166 -33.36 15.10 -26.54
CA GLU A 166 -32.31 14.36 -25.83
C GLU A 166 -32.83 13.91 -24.46
N GLY A 167 -32.19 12.92 -23.86
CA GLY A 167 -32.56 12.43 -22.53
C GLY A 167 -32.52 13.56 -21.49
N ILE A 168 -33.53 13.62 -20.62
CA ILE A 168 -33.59 14.61 -19.54
C ILE A 168 -32.44 14.35 -18.55
N LYS A 169 -31.59 15.36 -18.36
CA LYS A 169 -30.53 15.34 -17.36
C LYS A 169 -31.08 15.73 -15.99
N LYS A 170 -30.74 14.95 -14.97
CA LYS A 170 -31.03 15.28 -13.58
C LYS A 170 -30.15 16.43 -13.12
N VAL A 171 -30.76 17.47 -12.55
CA VAL A 171 -30.08 18.70 -12.09
C VAL A 171 -30.18 18.80 -10.58
N THR A 172 -29.04 18.97 -9.90
CA THR A 172 -29.05 19.20 -8.45
C THR A 172 -29.45 20.61 -8.12
N LYS A 173 -30.07 20.83 -6.96
CA LYS A 173 -30.42 22.18 -6.49
C LYS A 173 -29.21 23.09 -6.40
N GLU A 174 -28.06 22.56 -6.02
CA GLU A 174 -26.78 23.28 -5.89
C GLU A 174 -26.23 23.68 -7.28
N GLU A 175 -26.24 22.77 -8.25
CA GLU A 175 -25.84 23.01 -9.64
C GLU A 175 -26.72 24.14 -10.25
N LEU A 176 -28.03 24.05 -10.07
CA LEU A 176 -28.97 25.08 -10.55
C LEU A 176 -28.68 26.45 -9.91
N MET A 177 -28.44 26.49 -8.61
CA MET A 177 -28.16 27.76 -7.90
C MET A 177 -26.83 28.38 -8.36
N ASN A 178 -25.81 27.59 -8.61
CA ASN A 178 -24.51 28.05 -9.06
C ASN A 178 -24.58 28.59 -10.51
N GLU A 179 -25.18 27.84 -11.43
CA GLU A 179 -25.28 28.23 -12.84
C GLU A 179 -26.22 29.42 -13.05
N ALA A 180 -27.36 29.44 -12.39
CA ALA A 180 -28.29 30.58 -12.45
C ALA A 180 -27.81 31.80 -11.65
N ARG A 181 -26.77 31.65 -10.82
CA ARG A 181 -26.28 32.64 -9.86
C ARG A 181 -27.38 33.17 -8.97
N CYS A 182 -28.18 32.27 -8.41
CA CYS A 182 -29.34 32.63 -7.60
C CYS A 182 -29.23 32.08 -6.17
N THR A 183 -30.09 32.60 -5.28
CA THR A 183 -30.18 32.14 -3.88
C THR A 183 -31.23 31.03 -3.74
N ALA A 184 -31.14 30.25 -2.66
CA ALA A 184 -32.10 29.19 -2.33
C ALA A 184 -33.55 29.72 -2.24
N ALA A 185 -33.77 31.00 -1.90
CA ALA A 185 -35.06 31.63 -1.84
C ALA A 185 -35.71 31.74 -3.23
N VAL A 186 -34.93 31.97 -4.30
CA VAL A 186 -35.47 32.06 -5.67
C VAL A 186 -35.93 30.67 -6.15
N VAL A 187 -35.16 29.61 -5.87
CA VAL A 187 -35.57 28.25 -6.21
C VAL A 187 -36.80 27.83 -5.39
N LYS A 188 -36.85 28.19 -4.09
CA LYS A 188 -38.04 27.96 -3.25
C LYS A 188 -39.27 28.64 -3.80
N ALA A 189 -39.17 29.89 -4.29
CA ALA A 189 -40.31 30.61 -4.90
C ALA A 189 -40.84 29.92 -6.16
N LEU A 190 -40.01 29.25 -6.94
CA LEU A 190 -40.44 28.42 -8.09
C LEU A 190 -41.13 27.13 -7.63
N ILE A 191 -40.70 26.57 -6.52
CA ILE A 191 -41.32 25.38 -5.89
C ILE A 191 -42.67 25.77 -5.29
N ASP A 192 -42.74 26.87 -4.55
CA ASP A 192 -43.98 27.39 -3.93
C ASP A 192 -45.06 27.76 -5.00
N ARG A 193 -44.61 28.10 -6.20
CA ARG A 193 -45.50 28.31 -7.38
C ARG A 193 -45.90 27.01 -8.08
N GLY A 194 -45.40 25.86 -7.63
CA GLY A 194 -45.67 24.56 -8.22
C GLY A 194 -45.06 24.33 -9.62
N ILE A 195 -44.07 25.16 -10.03
CA ILE A 195 -43.39 25.02 -11.33
C ILE A 195 -42.30 23.98 -11.24
N LEU A 196 -41.50 24.02 -10.16
CA LEU A 196 -40.45 23.03 -9.85
C LEU A 196 -40.84 22.25 -8.60
N PHE A 197 -40.34 21.06 -8.47
CA PHE A 197 -40.36 20.33 -7.21
C PHE A 197 -38.95 19.76 -6.89
N THR A 198 -38.72 19.49 -5.62
CA THR A 198 -37.46 18.86 -5.17
C THR A 198 -37.75 17.48 -4.67
N TYR A 199 -36.81 16.59 -4.95
CA TYR A 199 -36.79 15.23 -4.38
C TYR A 199 -35.38 14.89 -3.93
N GLU A 200 -35.29 14.03 -2.92
CA GLU A 200 -34.02 13.54 -2.45
C GLU A 200 -33.65 12.28 -3.22
N LEU A 201 -32.44 12.26 -3.72
CA LEU A 201 -31.88 11.09 -4.36
C LEU A 201 -30.62 10.68 -3.61
N GLU A 202 -30.49 9.39 -3.38
CA GLU A 202 -29.26 8.83 -2.86
C GLU A 202 -28.16 8.99 -3.91
N VAL A 203 -27.12 9.72 -3.56
CA VAL A 203 -25.96 9.97 -4.42
C VAL A 203 -24.73 9.36 -3.77
N GLY A 204 -24.01 8.55 -4.51
CA GLY A 204 -22.74 8.05 -4.06
C GLY A 204 -21.75 9.19 -3.77
N ARG A 205 -20.99 9.09 -2.69
CA ARG A 205 -19.89 10.01 -2.37
C ARG A 205 -18.70 9.85 -3.32
N LEU A 206 -18.72 8.76 -4.09
CA LEU A 206 -17.72 8.47 -5.09
C LEU A 206 -17.95 9.35 -6.31
N ASN A 207 -16.93 10.11 -6.69
CA ASN A 207 -16.97 10.88 -7.92
C ASN A 207 -17.30 9.94 -9.07
N THR A 208 -18.40 10.18 -9.76
CA THR A 208 -18.73 9.50 -11.00
C THR A 208 -17.71 9.96 -12.04
N ALA A 209 -16.67 9.16 -12.25
CA ALA A 209 -15.86 9.29 -13.46
C ALA A 209 -16.83 9.14 -14.66
N GLY A 210 -16.63 9.95 -15.70
CA GLY A 210 -17.45 9.87 -16.91
C GLY A 210 -17.46 8.48 -17.54
N GLU A 211 -18.10 8.34 -18.68
CA GLU A 211 -18.16 7.08 -19.43
C GLU A 211 -16.77 6.50 -19.73
N SER A 212 -16.70 5.19 -19.86
CA SER A 212 -15.45 4.51 -20.21
C SER A 212 -15.09 4.70 -21.69
N HIS A 213 -13.80 4.92 -21.97
CA HIS A 213 -13.27 5.13 -23.32
C HIS A 213 -12.30 4.01 -23.73
N LEU A 214 -12.78 2.77 -23.72
CA LEU A 214 -11.99 1.59 -24.09
C LEU A 214 -11.49 1.60 -25.53
N ASP A 215 -12.15 2.34 -26.40
CA ASP A 215 -11.78 2.61 -27.79
C ASP A 215 -10.55 3.53 -27.92
N GLN A 216 -10.24 4.32 -26.92
CA GLN A 216 -9.10 5.27 -26.92
C GLN A 216 -7.82 4.69 -26.32
N ILE A 217 -7.76 3.38 -26.08
CA ILE A 217 -6.54 2.73 -25.58
C ILE A 217 -5.45 2.79 -26.63
N LYS A 218 -4.31 3.35 -26.25
CA LYS A 218 -3.16 3.49 -27.15
C LYS A 218 -2.61 2.11 -27.56
N PRO A 219 -2.20 1.94 -28.83
CA PRO A 219 -1.57 0.70 -29.26
C PRO A 219 -0.25 0.47 -28.53
N LEU A 220 0.06 -0.79 -28.28
CA LEU A 220 1.35 -1.18 -27.72
C LEU A 220 2.48 -1.01 -28.75
N SER A 221 3.66 -0.61 -28.31
CA SER A 221 4.87 -0.70 -29.12
C SER A 221 5.26 -2.16 -29.34
N MET A 222 6.10 -2.46 -30.34
CA MET A 222 6.51 -3.84 -30.62
C MET A 222 7.06 -4.58 -29.39
N PRO A 223 8.00 -4.03 -28.60
CA PRO A 223 8.48 -4.72 -27.40
C PRO A 223 7.38 -4.95 -26.33
N GLN A 224 6.44 -4.02 -26.22
CA GLN A 224 5.30 -4.16 -25.29
C GLN A 224 4.32 -5.21 -25.79
N GLN A 225 4.06 -5.27 -27.11
CA GLN A 225 3.20 -6.28 -27.72
C GLN A 225 3.79 -7.69 -27.57
N ASP A 226 5.10 -7.84 -27.73
CA ASP A 226 5.80 -9.10 -27.52
C ASP A 226 5.70 -9.54 -26.06
N ALA A 227 5.94 -8.62 -25.12
CA ALA A 227 5.79 -8.91 -23.69
C ALA A 227 4.34 -9.26 -23.32
N TYR A 228 3.35 -8.56 -23.89
CA TYR A 228 1.92 -8.87 -23.69
C TYR A 228 1.59 -10.28 -24.19
N ASN A 229 2.05 -10.65 -25.39
CA ASN A 229 1.83 -11.98 -25.95
C ASN A 229 2.51 -13.06 -25.10
N GLN A 230 3.73 -12.83 -24.63
CA GLN A 230 4.44 -13.74 -23.73
C GLN A 230 3.71 -13.90 -22.40
N ILE A 231 3.18 -12.80 -21.80
CA ILE A 231 2.37 -12.87 -20.58
C ILE A 231 1.18 -13.80 -20.78
N LEU A 232 0.42 -13.60 -21.86
CA LEU A 232 -0.75 -14.46 -22.15
C LEU A 232 -0.35 -15.93 -22.32
N MET A 233 0.73 -16.21 -23.04
CA MET A 233 1.26 -17.57 -23.20
C MET A 233 1.69 -18.21 -21.87
N GLN A 234 2.35 -17.43 -21.00
CA GLN A 234 2.74 -17.91 -19.67
C GLN A 234 1.50 -18.15 -18.78
N MET A 235 0.49 -17.30 -18.85
CA MET A 235 -0.75 -17.45 -18.07
C MET A 235 -1.55 -18.70 -18.44
N LEU A 236 -1.38 -19.26 -19.63
CA LEU A 236 -1.97 -20.57 -19.96
C LEU A 236 -1.39 -21.71 -19.12
N LYS A 237 -0.11 -21.62 -18.75
CA LYS A 237 0.63 -22.67 -18.05
C LYS A 237 0.80 -22.40 -16.54
N LYS A 238 0.77 -21.14 -16.14
CA LYS A 238 1.09 -20.68 -14.78
C LYS A 238 0.00 -19.76 -14.24
N ASN A 239 -0.28 -19.85 -12.96
CA ASN A 239 -1.24 -18.94 -12.30
C ASN A 239 -0.62 -17.60 -11.94
N VAL A 240 0.70 -17.53 -11.81
CA VAL A 240 1.44 -16.31 -11.48
C VAL A 240 2.51 -16.07 -12.53
N VAL A 241 2.57 -14.85 -13.06
CA VAL A 241 3.58 -14.41 -14.03
C VAL A 241 4.30 -13.19 -13.47
N LEU A 242 5.62 -13.18 -13.52
CA LEU A 242 6.47 -12.05 -13.16
C LEU A 242 6.85 -11.30 -14.45
N LEU A 243 6.46 -10.04 -14.55
CA LEU A 243 6.91 -9.09 -15.56
C LEU A 243 8.07 -8.27 -15.00
N HIS A 244 9.29 -8.64 -15.35
CA HIS A 244 10.49 -7.87 -15.06
C HIS A 244 10.74 -6.86 -16.17
N GLY A 245 10.30 -5.63 -15.96
CA GLY A 245 10.43 -4.56 -16.98
C GLY A 245 11.18 -3.36 -16.42
N VAL A 246 12.20 -2.89 -17.12
CA VAL A 246 12.97 -1.70 -16.71
C VAL A 246 12.09 -0.49 -16.42
N THR A 247 12.60 0.45 -15.63
CA THR A 247 11.87 1.71 -15.34
C THR A 247 11.51 2.43 -16.63
N SER A 248 10.28 2.96 -16.72
CA SER A 248 9.77 3.64 -17.93
C SER A 248 9.69 2.77 -19.19
N SER A 249 9.58 1.45 -19.05
CA SER A 249 9.30 0.53 -20.18
C SER A 249 7.84 0.58 -20.63
N GLY A 250 6.97 1.24 -19.88
CA GLY A 250 5.54 1.33 -20.17
C GLY A 250 4.72 0.11 -19.72
N LYS A 251 5.11 -0.55 -18.62
CA LYS A 251 4.36 -1.66 -18.01
C LYS A 251 2.87 -1.34 -17.83
N THR A 252 2.55 -0.12 -17.46
CA THR A 252 1.16 0.32 -17.26
C THR A 252 0.30 0.20 -18.52
N GLU A 253 0.86 0.41 -19.72
CA GLU A 253 0.12 0.20 -20.98
C GLU A 253 -0.21 -1.27 -21.18
N ILE A 254 0.72 -2.18 -20.87
CA ILE A 254 0.46 -3.62 -20.90
C ILE A 254 -0.65 -3.99 -19.92
N TYR A 255 -0.64 -3.40 -18.70
CA TYR A 255 -1.71 -3.64 -17.71
C TYR A 255 -3.06 -3.17 -18.23
N ILE A 256 -3.15 -2.00 -18.86
CA ILE A 256 -4.40 -1.47 -19.45
C ILE A 256 -4.96 -2.44 -20.47
N HIS A 257 -4.12 -3.02 -21.35
CA HIS A 257 -4.55 -4.01 -22.34
C HIS A 257 -5.03 -5.32 -21.69
N LEU A 258 -4.34 -5.78 -20.63
CA LEU A 258 -4.77 -6.98 -19.89
C LEU A 258 -6.09 -6.74 -19.14
N ILE A 259 -6.27 -5.54 -18.56
CA ILE A 259 -7.52 -5.15 -17.91
C ILE A 259 -8.65 -5.12 -18.93
N ARG A 260 -8.44 -4.49 -20.09
CA ARG A 260 -9.45 -4.49 -21.18
C ARG A 260 -9.88 -5.91 -21.55
N LYS A 261 -8.92 -6.80 -21.75
CA LYS A 261 -9.21 -8.21 -22.06
C LYS A 261 -10.06 -8.87 -20.96
N ALA A 262 -9.73 -8.66 -19.68
CA ALA A 262 -10.50 -9.21 -18.57
C ALA A 262 -11.94 -8.66 -18.54
N ILE A 263 -12.13 -7.37 -18.83
CA ILE A 263 -13.46 -6.72 -18.91
C ILE A 263 -14.27 -7.32 -20.07
N GLU A 264 -13.66 -7.53 -21.24
CA GLU A 264 -14.28 -8.17 -22.40
C GLU A 264 -14.73 -9.62 -22.09
N GLU A 265 -14.02 -10.30 -21.20
CA GLU A 265 -14.37 -11.64 -20.67
C GLU A 265 -15.36 -11.60 -19.49
N HIS A 266 -15.91 -10.43 -19.15
CA HIS A 266 -16.81 -10.22 -18.00
C HIS A 266 -16.20 -10.66 -16.66
N ARG A 267 -14.89 -10.42 -16.49
CA ARG A 267 -14.13 -10.72 -15.28
C ARG A 267 -13.73 -9.43 -14.57
N GLN A 268 -13.71 -9.50 -13.25
CA GLN A 268 -13.23 -8.40 -12.40
C GLN A 268 -11.72 -8.43 -12.27
N VAL A 269 -11.15 -7.24 -12.09
CA VAL A 269 -9.71 -7.03 -11.93
C VAL A 269 -9.41 -6.36 -10.60
N LEU A 270 -8.46 -6.92 -9.85
CA LEU A 270 -7.83 -6.28 -8.70
C LEU A 270 -6.46 -5.75 -9.11
N TYR A 271 -6.27 -4.44 -9.11
CA TYR A 271 -5.00 -3.80 -9.38
C TYR A 271 -4.43 -3.19 -8.10
N LEU A 272 -3.40 -3.84 -7.54
CA LEU A 272 -2.73 -3.41 -6.31
C LEU A 272 -1.52 -2.54 -6.63
N LEU A 273 -1.46 -1.41 -5.95
CA LEU A 273 -0.32 -0.50 -5.92
C LEU A 273 0.13 -0.24 -4.49
N PRO A 274 1.43 0.03 -4.25
CA PRO A 274 1.87 0.60 -2.99
C PRO A 274 1.12 1.91 -2.69
N GLU A 275 0.77 2.16 -1.43
CA GLU A 275 -0.04 3.33 -1.05
C GLU A 275 0.55 4.66 -1.54
N ILE A 276 1.88 4.77 -1.56
CA ILE A 276 2.61 5.95 -2.05
C ILE A 276 2.53 6.08 -3.57
N ALA A 277 2.41 4.96 -4.31
CA ALA A 277 2.32 4.95 -5.78
C ALA A 277 0.90 5.24 -6.29
N LEU A 278 -0.12 5.22 -5.43
CA LEU A 278 -1.48 5.69 -5.73
C LEU A 278 -1.49 7.22 -5.86
N THR A 279 -0.83 7.71 -6.90
CA THR A 279 -0.79 9.14 -7.22
C THR A 279 -2.01 9.55 -8.04
N VAL A 280 -2.33 10.84 -8.00
CA VAL A 280 -3.39 11.41 -8.86
C VAL A 280 -3.12 11.08 -10.33
N GLN A 281 -1.84 11.08 -10.74
CA GLN A 281 -1.45 10.79 -12.14
C GLN A 281 -1.90 9.40 -12.61
N ILE A 282 -1.71 8.35 -11.80
CA ILE A 282 -2.14 6.99 -12.18
C ILE A 282 -3.66 6.86 -12.10
N MET A 283 -4.28 7.47 -11.10
CA MET A 283 -5.74 7.47 -10.95
C MET A 283 -6.39 8.15 -12.14
N ASP A 284 -5.97 9.38 -12.50
CA ASP A 284 -6.50 10.12 -13.65
C ASP A 284 -6.29 9.39 -14.98
N ARG A 285 -5.12 8.75 -15.14
CA ARG A 285 -4.82 7.98 -16.32
C ARG A 285 -5.77 6.79 -16.50
N LEU A 286 -6.05 6.06 -15.43
CA LEU A 286 -6.97 4.92 -15.46
C LEU A 286 -8.42 5.38 -15.56
N HIS A 287 -8.80 6.48 -14.90
CA HIS A 287 -10.14 7.07 -15.02
C HIS A 287 -10.46 7.50 -16.46
N LYS A 288 -9.49 8.09 -17.18
CA LYS A 288 -9.69 8.46 -18.59
C LYS A 288 -10.00 7.26 -19.49
N VAL A 289 -9.54 6.06 -19.11
CA VAL A 289 -9.76 4.85 -19.92
C VAL A 289 -11.00 4.08 -19.46
N PHE A 290 -11.12 3.85 -18.15
CA PHE A 290 -12.12 2.94 -17.60
C PHE A 290 -13.36 3.64 -17.03
N GLY A 291 -13.31 4.96 -16.83
CA GLY A 291 -14.45 5.76 -16.41
C GLY A 291 -15.12 5.22 -15.15
N ASP A 292 -16.43 5.03 -15.22
CA ASP A 292 -17.32 4.53 -14.17
C ASP A 292 -17.12 3.03 -13.80
N ARG A 293 -16.37 2.28 -14.64
CA ARG A 293 -16.00 0.89 -14.38
C ARG A 293 -14.88 0.74 -13.37
N LEU A 294 -14.19 1.84 -13.02
CA LEU A 294 -13.04 1.87 -12.10
C LEU A 294 -13.48 2.31 -10.70
N GLY A 295 -13.31 1.43 -9.72
CA GLY A 295 -13.37 1.77 -8.29
C GLY A 295 -11.97 1.97 -7.71
N ILE A 296 -11.78 2.99 -6.88
CA ILE A 296 -10.52 3.24 -6.18
C ILE A 296 -10.73 2.99 -4.69
N TYR A 297 -9.85 2.17 -4.07
CA TYR A 297 -9.95 1.79 -2.67
C TYR A 297 -8.63 1.98 -1.93
N HIS A 298 -8.57 2.95 -1.02
CA HIS A 298 -7.38 3.19 -0.19
C HIS A 298 -7.71 3.81 1.18
N SER A 299 -6.73 3.82 2.09
CA SER A 299 -6.88 4.23 3.48
C SER A 299 -7.23 5.72 3.68
N LYS A 300 -6.98 6.57 2.69
CA LYS A 300 -7.30 8.02 2.75
C LYS A 300 -8.76 8.33 2.44
N TYR A 301 -9.53 7.38 1.92
CA TYR A 301 -10.96 7.54 1.74
C TYR A 301 -11.67 7.52 3.10
N SER A 302 -12.74 8.31 3.20
CA SER A 302 -13.61 8.28 4.36
C SER A 302 -14.18 6.87 4.54
N ASP A 303 -14.55 6.56 5.76
CA ASP A 303 -15.11 5.24 6.06
C ASP A 303 -16.43 5.01 5.29
N ALA A 304 -17.20 6.06 5.09
CA ALA A 304 -18.43 6.01 4.30
C ALA A 304 -18.19 5.67 2.81
N GLU A 305 -17.18 6.26 2.17
CA GLU A 305 -16.80 5.91 0.80
C GLU A 305 -16.36 4.45 0.70
N ARG A 306 -15.64 3.96 1.71
CA ARG A 306 -15.20 2.55 1.75
C ARG A 306 -16.37 1.59 1.89
N VAL A 307 -17.40 1.96 2.66
CA VAL A 307 -18.66 1.20 2.77
C VAL A 307 -19.40 1.18 1.44
N GLU A 308 -19.52 2.32 0.75
CA GLU A 308 -20.16 2.40 -0.57
C GLU A 308 -19.47 1.51 -1.61
N ILE A 309 -18.14 1.52 -1.66
CA ILE A 309 -17.39 0.63 -2.57
C ILE A 309 -17.67 -0.84 -2.24
N TRP A 310 -17.67 -1.20 -0.94
CA TRP A 310 -17.98 -2.57 -0.51
C TRP A 310 -19.36 -3.01 -0.96
N GLN A 311 -20.38 -2.17 -0.70
CA GLN A 311 -21.77 -2.44 -1.10
C GLN A 311 -21.93 -2.52 -2.64
N LYS A 312 -21.26 -1.62 -3.38
CA LYS A 312 -21.28 -1.67 -4.83
C LYS A 312 -20.66 -2.96 -5.38
N GLN A 313 -19.58 -3.46 -4.77
CA GLN A 313 -18.98 -4.73 -5.16
C GLN A 313 -19.88 -5.94 -4.91
N LEU A 314 -20.79 -5.87 -3.94
CA LEU A 314 -21.81 -6.90 -3.68
C LEU A 314 -23.07 -6.75 -4.53
N SER A 315 -23.26 -5.61 -5.19
CA SER A 315 -24.45 -5.33 -6.01
C SER A 315 -24.46 -6.10 -7.32
N GLY A 316 -25.57 -6.02 -8.06
CA GLY A 316 -25.70 -6.58 -9.43
C GLY A 316 -24.80 -5.87 -10.46
N HIS A 317 -24.25 -4.69 -10.14
CA HIS A 317 -23.39 -3.90 -11.02
C HIS A 317 -22.09 -3.49 -10.29
N PRO A 318 -21.21 -4.45 -9.97
CA PRO A 318 -19.95 -4.16 -9.31
C PRO A 318 -19.01 -3.39 -10.25
N TYR A 319 -17.95 -2.79 -9.68
CA TYR A 319 -16.86 -2.29 -10.51
C TYR A 319 -16.15 -3.45 -11.23
N ASP A 320 -15.81 -3.24 -12.50
CA ASP A 320 -14.99 -4.19 -13.25
C ASP A 320 -13.54 -4.16 -12.79
N VAL A 321 -13.04 -2.99 -12.41
CA VAL A 321 -11.66 -2.77 -11.96
C VAL A 321 -11.66 -2.14 -10.59
N ILE A 322 -10.93 -2.73 -9.66
CA ILE A 322 -10.60 -2.11 -8.38
C ILE A 322 -9.11 -1.77 -8.37
N LEU A 323 -8.81 -0.48 -8.33
CA LEU A 323 -7.48 0.03 -8.04
C LEU A 323 -7.35 0.28 -6.55
N GLY A 324 -6.35 -0.29 -5.90
CA GLY A 324 -6.23 -0.10 -4.47
C GLY A 324 -4.85 -0.36 -3.89
N ALA A 325 -4.72 0.03 -2.62
CA ALA A 325 -3.59 -0.33 -1.80
C ALA A 325 -3.80 -1.71 -1.15
N ARG A 326 -2.90 -2.10 -0.28
CA ARG A 326 -2.88 -3.35 0.48
C ARG A 326 -4.26 -3.86 0.94
N SER A 327 -5.10 -2.98 1.47
CA SER A 327 -6.42 -3.37 2.03
C SER A 327 -7.46 -3.73 0.97
N ALA A 328 -7.25 -3.40 -0.30
CA ALA A 328 -8.19 -3.73 -1.37
C ALA A 328 -8.32 -5.24 -1.61
N VAL A 329 -7.36 -6.05 -1.15
CA VAL A 329 -7.42 -7.52 -1.21
C VAL A 329 -8.60 -8.11 -0.44
N PHE A 330 -9.17 -7.38 0.51
CA PHE A 330 -10.31 -7.83 1.31
C PHE A 330 -11.67 -7.53 0.69
N LEU A 331 -11.74 -6.76 -0.39
CA LEU A 331 -13.01 -6.45 -1.05
C LEU A 331 -13.70 -7.69 -1.61
N PRO A 332 -15.05 -7.70 -1.67
CA PRO A 332 -15.80 -8.81 -2.26
C PRO A 332 -15.70 -8.76 -3.79
N PHE A 333 -15.13 -9.81 -4.37
CA PHE A 333 -15.12 -10.04 -5.80
C PHE A 333 -16.06 -11.18 -6.13
N GLN A 334 -16.95 -10.98 -7.11
CA GLN A 334 -17.91 -12.01 -7.55
C GLN A 334 -17.28 -12.89 -8.63
N LYS A 335 -16.50 -12.31 -9.54
CA LYS A 335 -15.90 -12.95 -10.71
C LYS A 335 -14.47 -12.48 -10.96
N LEU A 336 -13.60 -12.62 -9.95
CA LEU A 336 -12.19 -12.22 -10.10
C LEU A 336 -11.51 -13.04 -11.20
N GLY A 337 -10.90 -12.37 -12.19
CA GLY A 337 -10.18 -13.01 -13.30
C GLY A 337 -8.73 -12.59 -13.41
N LEU A 338 -8.37 -11.40 -12.93
CA LEU A 338 -7.01 -10.89 -13.01
C LEU A 338 -6.64 -10.14 -11.75
N VAL A 339 -5.45 -10.42 -11.23
CA VAL A 339 -4.82 -9.64 -10.17
C VAL A 339 -3.52 -9.07 -10.71
N ILE A 340 -3.38 -7.77 -10.69
CA ILE A 340 -2.13 -7.07 -11.03
C ILE A 340 -1.54 -6.51 -9.75
N ILE A 341 -0.26 -6.77 -9.51
CA ILE A 341 0.48 -6.23 -8.36
C ILE A 341 1.70 -5.51 -8.94
N ASP A 342 1.60 -4.19 -9.02
CA ASP A 342 2.70 -3.37 -9.51
C ASP A 342 3.64 -3.00 -8.38
N GLU A 343 4.92 -2.85 -8.70
CA GLU A 343 6.01 -2.69 -7.72
C GLU A 343 5.96 -3.78 -6.63
N GLU A 344 5.84 -5.06 -7.06
CA GLU A 344 5.60 -6.22 -6.19
C GLU A 344 6.61 -6.40 -5.05
N HIS A 345 7.81 -5.85 -5.23
CA HIS A 345 8.90 -5.87 -4.27
C HIS A 345 8.71 -4.95 -3.06
N GLU A 346 7.69 -4.08 -3.11
CA GLU A 346 7.52 -3.04 -2.12
C GLU A 346 7.15 -3.56 -0.75
N THR A 347 7.94 -3.16 0.25
CA THR A 347 7.74 -3.56 1.64
C THR A 347 6.44 -3.06 2.26
N SER A 348 5.82 -2.03 1.68
CA SER A 348 4.53 -1.48 2.13
C SER A 348 3.34 -2.42 1.90
N PHE A 349 3.50 -3.46 1.09
CA PHE A 349 2.51 -4.53 1.00
C PHE A 349 2.46 -5.41 2.25
N LYS A 350 3.48 -5.40 3.10
CA LYS A 350 3.46 -6.02 4.42
C LYS A 350 2.83 -5.09 5.45
N GLN A 351 1.77 -5.55 6.12
CA GLN A 351 1.20 -4.84 7.27
C GLN A 351 2.06 -5.10 8.51
N GLN A 352 2.57 -4.03 9.13
CA GLN A 352 3.37 -4.13 10.35
C GLN A 352 2.49 -4.04 11.61
N ASP A 353 1.62 -3.06 11.65
CA ASP A 353 0.70 -2.76 12.74
C ASP A 353 -0.52 -2.03 12.20
N PRO A 354 -1.74 -2.31 12.67
CA PRO A 354 -2.11 -3.38 13.63
C PRO A 354 -2.05 -4.80 13.04
N ALA A 355 -2.31 -5.81 13.88
CA ALA A 355 -2.57 -7.17 13.39
C ALA A 355 -3.81 -7.21 12.46
N PRO A 356 -3.87 -8.19 11.51
CA PRO A 356 -2.89 -9.23 11.16
C PRO A 356 -1.68 -8.67 10.41
N ARG A 357 -0.50 -9.24 10.63
CA ARG A 357 0.74 -8.84 9.94
C ARG A 357 0.89 -9.57 8.59
N TYR A 358 -0.13 -9.45 7.75
CA TYR A 358 -0.18 -10.12 6.45
C TYR A 358 0.61 -9.37 5.38
N HIS A 359 1.00 -10.09 4.32
CA HIS A 359 1.59 -9.52 3.11
C HIS A 359 0.55 -9.55 2.00
N ALA A 360 0.17 -8.38 1.48
CA ALA A 360 -0.92 -8.26 0.51
C ALA A 360 -0.63 -8.99 -0.81
N ARG A 361 0.63 -9.02 -1.29
CA ARG A 361 1.02 -9.79 -2.48
C ARG A 361 0.69 -11.28 -2.28
N SER A 362 1.11 -11.87 -1.16
CA SER A 362 0.84 -13.27 -0.86
C SER A 362 -0.66 -13.55 -0.69
N ALA A 363 -1.36 -12.66 0.03
CA ALA A 363 -2.81 -12.76 0.21
C ALA A 363 -3.58 -12.66 -1.12
N ALA A 364 -3.15 -11.79 -2.04
CA ALA A 364 -3.75 -11.62 -3.35
C ALA A 364 -3.52 -12.83 -4.27
N ILE A 365 -2.33 -13.46 -4.20
CA ILE A 365 -2.06 -14.73 -4.91
C ILE A 365 -2.97 -15.85 -4.39
N VAL A 366 -3.13 -15.94 -3.08
CA VAL A 366 -4.03 -16.93 -2.46
C VAL A 366 -5.48 -16.65 -2.81
N LEU A 367 -5.91 -15.37 -2.78
CA LEU A 367 -7.26 -14.97 -3.20
C LEU A 367 -7.52 -15.39 -4.67
N ALA A 368 -6.60 -15.08 -5.57
CA ALA A 368 -6.73 -15.46 -6.98
C ALA A 368 -6.90 -16.98 -7.16
N ASN A 369 -6.16 -17.80 -6.41
CA ASN A 369 -6.27 -19.26 -6.47
C ASN A 369 -7.63 -19.81 -5.98
N MET A 370 -8.46 -18.99 -5.34
CA MET A 370 -9.82 -19.35 -4.95
C MET A 370 -10.84 -19.17 -6.08
N TYR A 371 -10.42 -18.57 -7.20
CA TYR A 371 -11.20 -18.39 -8.41
C TYR A 371 -10.56 -19.21 -9.54
N PRO A 372 -11.30 -20.15 -10.17
CA PRO A 372 -10.71 -21.18 -11.05
C PRO A 372 -9.87 -20.65 -12.21
N GLU A 373 -10.22 -19.48 -12.74
CA GLU A 373 -9.59 -18.90 -13.94
C GLU A 373 -8.77 -17.64 -13.65
N ALA A 374 -8.67 -17.24 -12.38
CA ALA A 374 -7.96 -16.02 -12.05
C ALA A 374 -6.45 -16.18 -12.22
N LYS A 375 -5.82 -15.16 -12.80
CA LYS A 375 -4.38 -15.08 -13.03
C LYS A 375 -3.79 -13.91 -12.28
N VAL A 376 -2.51 -14.02 -11.93
CA VAL A 376 -1.77 -13.00 -11.21
C VAL A 376 -0.59 -12.52 -12.05
N LEU A 377 -0.49 -11.22 -12.22
CA LEU A 377 0.67 -10.56 -12.81
C LEU A 377 1.40 -9.75 -11.73
N LEU A 378 2.64 -10.09 -11.49
CA LEU A 378 3.55 -9.33 -10.65
C LEU A 378 4.40 -8.43 -11.57
N GLY A 379 4.33 -7.12 -11.40
CA GLY A 379 5.09 -6.19 -12.21
C GLY A 379 6.13 -5.42 -11.39
N THR A 380 7.32 -5.27 -11.92
CA THR A 380 8.39 -4.52 -11.26
C THR A 380 9.57 -4.26 -12.19
N ALA A 381 10.37 -3.23 -11.86
CA ALA A 381 11.67 -3.02 -12.49
C ALA A 381 12.81 -3.74 -11.73
N THR A 382 12.58 -4.04 -10.47
CA THR A 382 13.54 -4.63 -9.55
C THR A 382 12.83 -5.71 -8.74
N PRO A 383 12.73 -6.94 -9.24
CA PRO A 383 12.00 -8.01 -8.58
C PRO A 383 12.49 -8.26 -7.14
N SER A 384 11.59 -8.71 -6.25
CA SER A 384 12.02 -9.27 -4.97
C SER A 384 12.78 -10.58 -5.20
N MET A 385 13.76 -10.87 -4.35
CA MET A 385 14.55 -12.12 -4.44
C MET A 385 13.66 -13.35 -4.43
N GLU A 386 12.59 -13.34 -3.63
CA GLU A 386 11.62 -14.43 -3.52
C GLU A 386 10.81 -14.63 -4.80
N SER A 387 10.31 -13.54 -5.42
CA SER A 387 9.53 -13.64 -6.66
C SER A 387 10.39 -14.06 -7.84
N TYR A 388 11.59 -13.50 -7.96
CA TYR A 388 12.50 -13.87 -9.03
C TYR A 388 13.02 -15.31 -8.88
N TYR A 389 13.32 -15.74 -7.64
CA TYR A 389 13.65 -17.14 -7.36
C TYR A 389 12.52 -18.10 -7.75
N ASN A 390 11.27 -17.79 -7.40
CA ASN A 390 10.11 -18.59 -7.82
C ASN A 390 9.95 -18.66 -9.34
N ALA A 391 10.27 -17.58 -10.05
CA ALA A 391 10.25 -17.55 -11.51
C ALA A 391 11.39 -18.41 -12.09
N GLN A 392 12.60 -18.31 -11.56
CA GLN A 392 13.75 -19.15 -11.97
C GLN A 392 13.53 -20.63 -11.70
N GLN A 393 12.82 -20.99 -10.62
CA GLN A 393 12.44 -22.37 -10.32
C GLN A 393 11.22 -22.85 -11.12
N GLY A 394 10.71 -22.04 -12.03
CA GLY A 394 9.57 -22.40 -12.87
C GLY A 394 8.24 -22.49 -12.14
N LYS A 395 8.13 -22.01 -10.89
CA LYS A 395 6.84 -21.84 -10.20
C LYS A 395 6.03 -20.72 -10.80
N TYR A 396 6.67 -19.59 -11.12
CA TYR A 396 6.07 -18.46 -11.81
C TYR A 396 6.52 -18.45 -13.28
N GLY A 397 5.71 -17.87 -14.16
CA GLY A 397 6.17 -17.48 -15.48
C GLY A 397 7.09 -16.26 -15.37
N LEU A 398 8.07 -16.13 -16.25
CA LEU A 398 8.95 -14.96 -16.34
C LEU A 398 8.80 -14.34 -17.72
N VAL A 399 8.57 -13.04 -17.73
CA VAL A 399 8.59 -12.20 -18.95
C VAL A 399 9.47 -10.99 -18.68
N GLU A 400 10.40 -10.72 -19.57
CA GLU A 400 11.35 -9.63 -19.47
C GLU A 400 11.06 -8.53 -20.50
N LEU A 401 11.04 -7.27 -20.04
CA LEU A 401 10.90 -6.10 -20.90
C LEU A 401 12.12 -5.18 -20.68
N LYS A 402 13.19 -5.43 -21.45
CA LYS A 402 14.51 -4.83 -21.26
C LYS A 402 14.66 -3.44 -21.89
N THR A 403 13.72 -3.01 -22.73
CA THR A 403 13.78 -1.72 -23.43
C THR A 403 12.89 -0.68 -22.76
N ARG A 404 13.35 0.55 -22.69
CA ARG A 404 12.53 1.70 -22.32
C ARG A 404 11.61 2.12 -23.47
N TYR A 405 10.49 2.72 -23.13
CA TYR A 405 9.58 3.30 -24.12
C TYR A 405 10.32 4.36 -24.97
N LYS A 406 10.22 4.28 -26.30
CA LYS A 406 10.94 5.14 -27.28
C LYS A 406 12.47 5.03 -27.23
N ASP A 407 13.01 3.89 -26.84
CA ASP A 407 14.46 3.59 -26.82
C ASP A 407 15.33 4.61 -26.05
N ILE A 408 14.73 5.28 -25.06
CA ILE A 408 15.45 6.23 -24.22
C ILE A 408 16.52 5.46 -23.43
N GLN A 409 17.78 5.88 -23.54
CA GLN A 409 18.90 5.27 -22.82
C GLN A 409 18.73 5.40 -21.29
N LEU A 410 19.27 4.42 -20.56
CA LEU A 410 19.42 4.53 -19.12
C LEU A 410 20.30 5.75 -18.76
N PRO A 411 20.05 6.41 -17.61
CA PRO A 411 20.86 7.53 -17.19
C PRO A 411 22.32 7.11 -17.01
N GLU A 412 23.22 8.04 -17.16
CA GLU A 412 24.61 7.85 -16.81
C GLU A 412 24.77 7.94 -15.30
N ILE A 413 25.42 6.95 -14.69
CA ILE A 413 25.68 6.96 -13.25
C ILE A 413 27.18 7.20 -13.04
N GLN A 414 27.49 8.38 -12.48
CA GLN A 414 28.85 8.73 -12.08
C GLN A 414 29.01 8.46 -10.59
N VAL A 415 29.92 7.54 -10.27
CA VAL A 415 30.26 7.20 -8.89
C VAL A 415 31.31 8.17 -8.35
N VAL A 416 31.07 8.71 -7.16
CA VAL A 416 31.98 9.65 -6.50
C VAL A 416 32.46 9.07 -5.18
N ASP A 417 33.78 8.93 -5.03
CA ASP A 417 34.43 8.54 -3.78
C ASP A 417 34.48 9.73 -2.81
N VAL A 418 33.52 9.77 -1.88
CA VAL A 418 33.46 10.82 -0.87
C VAL A 418 34.49 10.65 0.25
N LYS A 419 35.12 9.50 0.36
CA LYS A 419 36.22 9.27 1.32
C LYS A 419 37.48 10.02 0.87
N ASP A 420 37.88 9.87 -0.40
CA ASP A 420 39.01 10.58 -0.99
C ASP A 420 38.78 12.10 -0.96
N LEU A 421 37.60 12.55 -1.39
CA LEU A 421 37.28 13.99 -1.38
C LEU A 421 37.26 14.61 0.02
N ARG A 422 36.85 13.87 1.05
CA ARG A 422 36.93 14.34 2.45
C ARG A 422 38.34 14.44 2.92
N HIS A 423 39.18 13.45 2.60
CA HIS A 423 40.59 13.49 2.94
C HIS A 423 41.28 14.72 2.34
N ARG A 424 40.92 15.05 1.09
CA ARG A 424 41.40 16.26 0.40
C ARG A 424 40.70 17.56 0.81
N LYS A 425 39.76 17.53 1.76
CA LYS A 425 38.95 18.67 2.21
C LYS A 425 38.17 19.38 1.09
N MET A 426 37.79 18.65 0.06
CA MET A 426 37.06 19.18 -1.12
C MET A 426 35.53 19.13 -0.99
N MET A 427 35.00 18.50 0.07
CA MET A 427 33.55 18.40 0.29
C MET A 427 32.97 19.67 0.90
N THR A 428 31.84 20.16 0.38
CA THR A 428 31.03 21.20 0.99
C THR A 428 29.88 20.52 1.75
N GLY A 429 30.04 20.35 3.06
CA GLY A 429 29.08 19.60 3.88
C GLY A 429 28.95 18.14 3.46
N VAL A 430 27.80 17.77 2.87
CA VAL A 430 27.53 16.41 2.34
C VAL A 430 27.67 16.34 0.83
N TYR A 431 28.00 17.43 0.17
CA TYR A 431 27.99 17.56 -1.28
C TYR A 431 29.41 17.49 -1.85
N SER A 432 29.60 16.66 -2.86
CA SER A 432 30.82 16.65 -3.66
C SER A 432 30.85 17.81 -4.66
N PRO A 433 32.04 18.31 -5.07
CA PRO A 433 32.15 19.33 -6.11
C PRO A 433 31.47 18.93 -7.41
N VAL A 434 31.56 17.66 -7.77
CA VAL A 434 30.93 17.08 -8.99
C VAL A 434 29.41 17.21 -8.93
N LEU A 435 28.81 16.88 -7.77
CA LEU A 435 27.36 17.01 -7.58
C LEU A 435 26.92 18.47 -7.65
N LEU A 436 27.63 19.37 -6.95
CA LEU A 436 27.29 20.79 -6.97
C LEU A 436 27.42 21.41 -8.37
N ALA A 437 28.43 21.02 -9.12
CA ALA A 437 28.61 21.47 -10.51
C ALA A 437 27.44 20.97 -11.39
N ALA A 438 27.06 19.69 -11.29
CA ALA A 438 25.96 19.13 -12.07
C ALA A 438 24.61 19.81 -11.74
N VAL A 439 24.32 20.04 -10.46
CA VAL A 439 23.09 20.75 -10.03
C VAL A 439 23.09 22.19 -10.53
N LYS A 440 24.20 22.89 -10.42
CA LYS A 440 24.36 24.28 -10.92
C LYS A 440 24.09 24.37 -12.41
N GLU A 441 24.65 23.45 -13.19
CA GLU A 441 24.45 23.39 -14.64
C GLU A 441 22.97 23.11 -14.99
N ALA A 442 22.33 22.14 -14.32
CA ALA A 442 20.92 21.84 -14.53
C ALA A 442 20.02 23.07 -14.25
N LEU A 443 20.23 23.75 -13.13
CA LEU A 443 19.47 24.94 -12.77
C LEU A 443 19.68 26.09 -13.77
N LYS A 444 20.93 26.29 -14.22
CA LYS A 444 21.27 27.30 -15.23
C LYS A 444 20.58 27.04 -16.57
N ASN A 445 20.39 25.79 -16.94
CA ASN A 445 19.72 25.37 -18.17
C ASN A 445 18.18 25.36 -18.04
N GLY A 446 17.62 25.78 -16.89
CA GLY A 446 16.18 25.74 -16.64
C GLY A 446 15.63 24.33 -16.43
N GLU A 447 16.50 23.37 -16.18
CA GLU A 447 16.18 21.98 -15.88
C GLU A 447 15.98 21.80 -14.37
N GLN A 448 15.58 20.59 -13.96
CA GLN A 448 15.31 20.27 -12.57
C GLN A 448 16.29 19.24 -12.02
N ALA A 449 16.55 19.32 -10.72
CA ALA A 449 17.38 18.35 -10.03
C ALA A 449 16.66 17.71 -8.84
N ILE A 450 17.03 16.47 -8.51
CA ILE A 450 16.57 15.73 -7.34
C ILE A 450 17.76 15.38 -6.46
N LEU A 451 17.65 15.68 -5.16
CA LEU A 451 18.61 15.24 -4.14
C LEU A 451 17.96 14.18 -3.27
N PHE A 452 18.47 12.97 -3.38
CA PHE A 452 17.95 11.82 -2.65
C PHE A 452 18.78 11.53 -1.41
N GLN A 453 18.09 11.49 -0.24
CA GLN A 453 18.65 11.09 1.05
C GLN A 453 17.78 10.01 1.69
N ASN A 454 18.29 8.80 1.89
CA ASN A 454 17.55 7.79 2.62
C ASN A 454 17.54 8.11 4.13
N ARG A 455 16.32 8.36 4.69
CA ARG A 455 16.13 8.68 6.11
C ARG A 455 15.46 7.54 6.90
N ARG A 456 14.98 6.48 6.25
CA ARG A 456 14.20 5.45 6.96
C ARG A 456 15.07 4.62 7.89
N GLY A 457 14.59 4.48 9.14
CA GLY A 457 15.06 3.53 10.13
C GLY A 457 16.45 3.86 10.65
N PHE A 458 16.54 4.90 11.47
CA PHE A 458 17.76 5.17 12.23
C PHE A 458 17.99 4.07 13.28
N ALA A 459 18.53 2.92 12.85
CA ALA A 459 19.22 2.05 13.76
C ALA A 459 20.55 2.76 14.08
N PRO A 460 20.82 3.13 15.32
CA PRO A 460 22.10 3.75 15.67
C PRO A 460 23.19 2.75 15.39
N MET A 461 23.98 3.00 14.36
CA MET A 461 25.14 2.22 13.96
C MET A 461 26.40 2.99 14.27
N ILE A 462 27.51 2.26 14.48
CA ILE A 462 28.84 2.87 14.49
C ILE A 462 29.41 2.78 13.09
N GLU A 463 30.00 3.88 12.65
CA GLU A 463 30.74 3.96 11.41
C GLU A 463 32.07 4.68 11.65
N CYS A 464 33.14 4.15 11.08
CA CYS A 464 34.40 4.86 11.04
C CYS A 464 34.33 6.04 10.09
N LYS A 465 34.62 7.26 10.57
CA LYS A 465 34.62 8.47 9.73
C LYS A 465 35.65 8.42 8.62
N VAL A 466 36.79 7.79 8.89
CA VAL A 466 37.94 7.75 7.98
C VAL A 466 37.72 6.73 6.87
N CYS A 467 37.50 5.44 7.21
CA CYS A 467 37.45 4.39 6.21
C CYS A 467 36.04 3.88 5.88
N GLY A 468 34.99 4.33 6.58
CA GLY A 468 33.62 3.85 6.36
C GLY A 468 33.32 2.46 6.92
N TRP A 469 34.23 1.87 7.71
CA TRP A 469 34.00 0.56 8.32
C TRP A 469 32.78 0.58 9.25
N VAL A 470 31.93 -0.44 9.12
CA VAL A 470 30.77 -0.69 9.98
C VAL A 470 30.86 -2.10 10.54
N PRO A 471 30.65 -2.30 11.86
CA PRO A 471 30.71 -3.63 12.47
C PRO A 471 29.56 -4.51 11.99
N LYS A 472 29.91 -5.74 11.59
CA LYS A 472 28.95 -6.77 11.15
C LYS A 472 28.89 -7.94 12.12
N CYS A 473 27.74 -8.60 12.17
CA CYS A 473 27.56 -9.84 12.92
C CYS A 473 28.27 -11.02 12.22
N LYS A 474 29.07 -11.78 12.97
CA LYS A 474 29.77 -12.94 12.42
C LYS A 474 28.83 -14.06 11.98
N ASN A 475 27.66 -14.17 12.61
CA ASN A 475 26.72 -15.28 12.40
C ASN A 475 25.61 -14.95 11.38
N CYS A 476 25.37 -13.67 11.09
CA CYS A 476 24.19 -13.23 10.30
C CYS A 476 24.56 -12.32 9.14
N ASP A 477 25.80 -11.89 9.04
CA ASP A 477 26.31 -10.91 8.06
C ASP A 477 25.51 -9.60 7.94
N VAL A 478 24.81 -9.22 8.99
CA VAL A 478 24.10 -7.95 9.09
C VAL A 478 24.89 -6.97 9.94
N SER A 479 24.76 -5.67 9.68
CA SER A 479 25.37 -4.63 10.50
C SER A 479 24.82 -4.67 11.93
N LEU A 480 25.69 -4.36 12.90
CA LEU A 480 25.32 -4.34 14.32
C LEU A 480 24.71 -3.00 14.72
N THR A 481 23.74 -3.05 15.60
CA THR A 481 23.09 -1.86 16.16
C THR A 481 23.75 -1.44 17.47
N LEU A 482 24.04 -0.14 17.61
CA LEU A 482 24.58 0.44 18.85
C LEU A 482 23.47 0.69 19.87
N HIS A 483 23.56 0.06 21.02
CA HIS A 483 22.75 0.37 22.20
C HIS A 483 23.50 1.35 23.11
N LYS A 484 23.28 2.65 22.92
CA LYS A 484 24.00 3.72 23.64
C LYS A 484 23.89 3.61 25.15
N SER A 485 22.73 3.16 25.68
CA SER A 485 22.49 3.03 27.11
C SER A 485 23.37 2.00 27.83
N ILE A 486 23.84 1.00 27.10
CA ILE A 486 24.70 -0.08 27.63
C ILE A 486 26.06 -0.15 26.94
N ASN A 487 26.32 0.77 26.01
CA ASN A 487 27.54 0.86 25.19
C ASN A 487 27.94 -0.48 24.54
N LEU A 488 26.97 -1.19 23.97
CA LEU A 488 27.18 -2.47 23.30
C LEU A 488 26.66 -2.44 21.86
N LEU A 489 27.30 -3.23 20.99
CA LEU A 489 26.88 -3.52 19.64
C LEU A 489 26.11 -4.85 19.63
N THR A 490 24.91 -4.90 19.08
CA THR A 490 24.05 -6.09 19.12
C THR A 490 23.48 -6.43 17.75
N CYS A 491 23.49 -7.71 17.44
CA CYS A 491 22.77 -8.26 16.30
C CYS A 491 21.33 -8.59 16.71
N HIS A 492 20.34 -7.94 16.07
CA HIS A 492 18.92 -8.20 16.38
C HIS A 492 18.34 -9.47 15.75
N TYR A 493 19.19 -10.29 15.09
CA TYR A 493 18.79 -11.61 14.58
C TYR A 493 19.20 -12.75 15.53
N CYS A 494 20.45 -12.78 15.96
CA CYS A 494 20.97 -13.89 16.76
C CYS A 494 21.32 -13.50 18.22
N GLY A 495 21.14 -12.23 18.60
CA GLY A 495 21.52 -11.74 19.93
C GLY A 495 23.03 -11.58 20.16
N TYR A 496 23.86 -11.82 19.13
CA TYR A 496 25.30 -11.63 19.25
C TYR A 496 25.65 -10.21 19.65
N THR A 497 26.39 -10.03 20.72
CA THR A 497 26.81 -8.73 21.24
C THR A 497 28.32 -8.70 21.50
N TYR A 498 28.92 -7.53 21.29
CA TYR A 498 30.29 -7.26 21.71
C TYR A 498 30.48 -5.78 22.06
N PRO A 499 31.51 -5.41 22.80
CA PRO A 499 31.77 -4.04 23.18
C PRO A 499 32.06 -3.17 21.96
N VAL A 500 31.76 -1.87 22.10
CA VAL A 500 32.14 -0.89 21.10
C VAL A 500 33.65 -0.80 21.03
N PRO A 501 34.29 -0.99 19.87
CA PRO A 501 35.73 -0.87 19.77
C PRO A 501 36.18 0.57 19.99
N THR A 502 37.30 0.78 20.62
CA THR A 502 37.94 2.09 20.85
C THR A 502 38.60 2.63 19.59
N GLU A 503 39.05 1.72 18.73
CA GLU A 503 39.72 2.02 17.47
C GLU A 503 39.08 1.22 16.33
N CYS A 504 39.11 1.75 15.13
CA CYS A 504 38.62 1.06 13.94
C CYS A 504 39.48 -0.16 13.60
N PRO A 505 38.96 -1.39 13.60
CA PRO A 505 39.75 -2.57 13.26
C PRO A 505 40.33 -2.56 11.84
N ASN A 506 39.79 -1.74 10.94
CA ASN A 506 40.22 -1.66 9.53
C ASN A 506 41.32 -0.64 9.28
N CYS A 507 41.34 0.50 10.00
CA CYS A 507 42.29 1.57 9.73
C CYS A 507 42.94 2.20 10.97
N GLY A 508 42.70 1.69 12.17
CA GLY A 508 43.26 2.18 13.43
C GLY A 508 42.71 3.53 13.92
N SER A 509 41.79 4.16 13.22
CA SER A 509 41.24 5.46 13.60
C SER A 509 40.35 5.36 14.83
N THR A 510 40.45 6.32 15.75
CA THR A 510 39.59 6.46 16.92
C THR A 510 38.29 7.23 16.63
N GLU A 511 38.13 7.76 15.39
CA GLU A 511 36.95 8.52 15.00
C GLU A 511 35.77 7.59 14.61
N LEU A 512 35.19 6.95 15.60
CA LEU A 512 33.99 6.12 15.47
C LEU A 512 32.75 6.94 15.86
N MET A 513 31.78 7.09 14.98
CA MET A 513 30.57 7.90 15.25
C MET A 513 29.26 7.20 14.83
N GLY A 514 28.21 7.40 15.64
CA GLY A 514 26.82 7.15 15.22
C GLY A 514 26.27 8.35 14.45
N ARG A 515 25.63 8.15 13.27
CA ARG A 515 25.20 9.25 12.40
C ARG A 515 23.82 9.10 11.77
N GLY A 516 23.19 10.28 11.52
CA GLY A 516 22.13 10.57 10.55
C GLY A 516 21.98 12.07 10.36
N ILE A 517 21.90 12.52 9.10
CA ILE A 517 21.60 13.91 8.74
C ILE A 517 20.15 13.95 8.25
N GLY A 518 19.32 14.84 8.82
CA GLY A 518 17.93 15.03 8.41
C GLY A 518 17.81 15.82 7.09
N THR A 519 16.70 15.64 6.38
CA THR A 519 16.36 16.36 5.14
C THR A 519 16.27 17.87 5.33
N GLU A 520 15.87 18.32 6.52
CA GLU A 520 15.80 19.72 6.94
C GLU A 520 17.17 20.41 6.85
N ARG A 521 18.19 19.77 7.44
CA ARG A 521 19.57 20.29 7.39
C ARG A 521 20.15 20.28 5.98
N ILE A 522 19.70 19.37 5.13
CA ILE A 522 20.08 19.33 3.71
C ILE A 522 19.46 20.51 2.97
N GLU A 523 18.18 20.82 3.25
CA GLU A 523 17.46 21.96 2.70
C GLU A 523 18.14 23.27 3.07
N ASP A 524 18.47 23.48 4.36
CA ASP A 524 19.17 24.66 4.85
C ASP A 524 20.51 24.86 4.15
N GLN A 525 21.36 23.83 4.11
CA GLN A 525 22.68 23.90 3.48
C GLN A 525 22.62 24.17 1.98
N ILE A 526 21.67 23.54 1.26
CA ILE A 526 21.59 23.71 -0.19
C ILE A 526 21.00 25.08 -0.57
N SER A 527 20.14 25.66 0.27
CA SER A 527 19.59 27.01 0.08
C SER A 527 20.67 28.09 0.24
N GLU A 528 21.65 27.87 1.12
CA GLU A 528 22.83 28.76 1.23
C GLU A 528 23.75 28.66 0.01
N ILE A 529 23.90 27.45 -0.58
CA ILE A 529 24.76 27.22 -1.75
C ILE A 529 24.11 27.73 -3.04
N PHE A 530 22.80 27.57 -3.18
CA PHE A 530 22.02 27.98 -4.37
C PHE A 530 20.83 28.86 -3.95
N PRO A 531 21.05 30.13 -3.63
CA PRO A 531 19.97 31.05 -3.21
C PRO A 531 18.87 31.24 -4.28
N GLU A 532 19.22 31.04 -5.56
CA GLU A 532 18.30 31.12 -6.70
C GLU A 532 17.44 29.89 -6.87
N ALA A 533 17.73 28.78 -6.20
CA ALA A 533 16.98 27.55 -6.32
C ALA A 533 15.62 27.65 -5.60
N ARG A 534 14.58 27.21 -6.28
CA ARG A 534 13.24 27.06 -5.70
C ARG A 534 13.08 25.64 -5.20
N ILE A 535 13.40 25.47 -3.92
CA ILE A 535 13.53 24.17 -3.26
C ILE A 535 12.16 23.67 -2.81
N ALA A 536 11.90 22.39 -2.98
CA ALA A 536 10.82 21.65 -2.36
C ALA A 536 11.36 20.46 -1.57
N ARG A 537 10.78 20.19 -0.39
CA ARG A 537 11.12 19.03 0.42
C ARG A 537 9.97 18.03 0.45
N MET A 538 10.26 16.77 0.16
CA MET A 538 9.30 15.66 0.14
C MET A 538 9.73 14.57 1.12
N ASP A 539 9.19 14.65 2.33
CA ASP A 539 9.35 13.66 3.40
C ASP A 539 8.03 13.46 4.17
N LEU A 540 8.05 12.57 5.18
CA LEU A 540 6.86 12.28 5.98
C LEU A 540 6.28 13.51 6.70
N ASP A 541 7.11 14.51 7.05
CA ASP A 541 6.67 15.67 7.78
C ASP A 541 5.95 16.66 6.87
N THR A 542 6.44 16.84 5.63
CA THR A 542 5.87 17.75 4.63
C THR A 542 4.69 17.16 3.88
N THR A 543 4.47 15.84 3.93
CA THR A 543 3.46 15.12 3.13
C THR A 543 2.38 14.44 3.99
N ARG A 544 2.13 14.94 5.20
CA ARG A 544 1.15 14.35 6.14
C ARG A 544 -0.28 14.36 5.60
N THR A 545 -0.64 15.38 4.81
CA THR A 545 -1.97 15.48 4.20
C THR A 545 -1.90 15.19 2.70
N ARG A 546 -3.00 14.67 2.15
CA ARG A 546 -3.15 14.41 0.71
C ARG A 546 -2.89 15.69 -0.10
N ASN A 547 -3.51 16.79 0.26
CA ASN A 547 -3.40 18.05 -0.47
C ASN A 547 -1.96 18.59 -0.46
N ALA A 548 -1.21 18.44 0.64
CA ALA A 548 0.20 18.85 0.71
C ALA A 548 1.06 18.03 -0.25
N TYR A 549 0.87 16.72 -0.29
CA TYR A 549 1.59 15.83 -1.20
C TYR A 549 1.29 16.14 -2.67
N GLU A 550 0.01 16.28 -3.03
CA GLU A 550 -0.43 16.60 -4.40
C GLU A 550 0.08 17.96 -4.86
N ARG A 551 0.06 18.95 -3.97
CA ARG A 551 0.59 20.29 -4.25
C ARG A 551 2.10 20.26 -4.53
N LEU A 552 2.89 19.56 -3.72
CA LEU A 552 4.33 19.42 -3.93
C LEU A 552 4.65 18.80 -5.30
N ILE A 553 3.93 17.76 -5.68
CA ILE A 553 4.09 17.11 -7.00
C ILE A 553 3.70 18.07 -8.12
N SER A 554 2.57 18.76 -8.00
CA SER A 554 2.08 19.72 -9.01
C SER A 554 3.05 20.89 -9.18
N ASP A 555 3.55 21.45 -8.09
CA ASP A 555 4.48 22.58 -8.10
C ASP A 555 5.83 22.19 -8.73
N PHE A 556 6.31 20.95 -8.48
CA PHE A 556 7.52 20.45 -9.11
C PHE A 556 7.28 20.09 -10.58
N SER A 557 6.21 19.41 -10.91
CA SER A 557 5.88 19.06 -12.32
C SER A 557 5.68 20.28 -13.22
N SER A 558 5.04 21.35 -12.68
CA SER A 558 4.84 22.61 -13.41
C SER A 558 6.10 23.46 -13.52
N GLY A 559 7.16 23.14 -12.78
CA GLY A 559 8.42 23.91 -12.75
C GLY A 559 8.36 25.13 -11.82
N LYS A 560 7.37 25.27 -10.96
CA LYS A 560 7.38 26.28 -9.90
C LYS A 560 8.51 26.06 -8.91
N THR A 561 8.86 24.80 -8.65
CA THR A 561 10.07 24.40 -7.94
C THR A 561 11.01 23.67 -8.86
N ASN A 562 12.32 23.84 -8.71
CA ASN A 562 13.35 23.30 -9.61
C ASN A 562 14.36 22.39 -8.91
N LEU A 563 14.36 22.33 -7.58
CA LEU A 563 15.20 21.42 -6.81
C LEU A 563 14.33 20.68 -5.78
N LEU A 564 14.28 19.36 -5.88
CA LEU A 564 13.50 18.51 -4.99
C LEU A 564 14.44 17.73 -4.07
N ILE A 565 14.29 17.92 -2.77
CA ILE A 565 14.99 17.13 -1.74
C ILE A 565 14.02 16.11 -1.19
N GLY A 566 14.40 14.84 -1.12
CA GLY A 566 13.48 13.90 -0.49
C GLY A 566 14.05 12.53 -0.21
N THR A 567 13.15 11.74 0.39
CA THR A 567 13.42 10.39 0.85
C THR A 567 12.83 9.36 -0.14
N GLN A 568 12.58 8.15 0.31
CA GLN A 568 11.97 7.07 -0.50
C GLN A 568 10.67 7.46 -1.24
N MET A 569 10.02 8.55 -0.84
CA MET A 569 8.81 9.02 -1.51
C MET A 569 9.06 9.50 -2.94
N ILE A 570 10.27 9.99 -3.23
CA ILE A 570 10.64 10.45 -4.59
C ILE A 570 10.87 9.29 -5.55
N SER A 571 11.28 8.12 -5.04
CA SER A 571 11.59 6.97 -5.88
C SER A 571 10.37 6.35 -6.55
N LYS A 572 9.13 6.66 -6.10
CA LYS A 572 7.92 5.89 -6.41
C LYS A 572 6.87 6.67 -7.17
N GLY A 573 6.35 6.09 -8.26
CA GLY A 573 5.12 6.52 -8.94
C GLY A 573 5.08 7.93 -9.52
N LEU A 574 6.20 8.66 -9.50
CA LEU A 574 6.27 10.03 -9.96
C LEU A 574 6.95 10.11 -11.35
N ASP A 575 6.39 10.90 -12.21
CA ASP A 575 6.91 11.14 -13.54
C ASP A 575 7.21 12.63 -13.73
N PHE A 576 8.51 12.95 -13.92
CA PHE A 576 8.99 14.32 -14.09
C PHE A 576 9.79 14.46 -15.38
N ASP A 577 9.28 15.24 -16.31
CA ASP A 577 9.86 15.40 -17.65
C ASP A 577 11.17 16.21 -17.70
N LYS A 578 11.39 17.12 -16.74
CA LYS A 578 12.48 18.11 -16.75
C LYS A 578 13.66 17.75 -15.86
N VAL A 579 13.64 16.61 -15.18
CA VAL A 579 14.72 16.19 -14.29
C VAL A 579 15.89 15.67 -15.09
N SER A 580 17.00 16.40 -15.07
CA SER A 580 18.25 16.04 -15.75
C SER A 580 19.29 15.45 -14.80
N VAL A 581 19.29 15.89 -13.51
CA VAL A 581 20.27 15.48 -12.52
C VAL A 581 19.59 14.86 -11.30
N VAL A 582 20.15 13.73 -10.86
CA VAL A 582 19.78 13.08 -9.61
C VAL A 582 21.03 12.87 -8.75
N GLY A 583 21.04 13.41 -7.54
CA GLY A 583 22.13 13.21 -6.57
C GLY A 583 21.73 12.23 -5.48
N ILE A 584 22.39 11.08 -5.38
CA ILE A 584 22.28 10.15 -4.25
C ILE A 584 23.35 10.54 -3.23
N LEU A 585 22.92 11.20 -2.14
CA LEU A 585 23.85 11.86 -1.20
C LEU A 585 24.67 10.88 -0.38
N ASN A 586 24.12 9.70 -0.05
CA ASN A 586 24.82 8.72 0.78
C ASN A 586 24.29 7.30 0.52
N ALA A 587 24.91 6.58 -0.41
CA ALA A 587 24.56 5.19 -0.71
C ALA A 587 24.88 4.25 0.47
N ASP A 588 25.95 4.52 1.22
CA ASP A 588 26.38 3.67 2.36
C ASP A 588 25.31 3.56 3.45
N SER A 589 24.47 4.57 3.61
CA SER A 589 23.38 4.54 4.60
C SER A 589 22.33 3.47 4.31
N MET A 590 22.17 3.08 3.06
CA MET A 590 21.26 2.01 2.63
C MET A 590 21.94 0.65 2.76
N LEU A 591 23.22 0.57 2.35
CA LEU A 591 24.00 -0.67 2.36
C LEU A 591 24.28 -1.18 3.76
N ASN A 592 24.48 -0.28 4.72
CA ASN A 592 24.82 -0.62 6.09
C ASN A 592 23.59 -0.75 7.00
N TYR A 593 22.37 -0.79 6.46
CA TYR A 593 21.17 -1.01 7.28
C TYR A 593 21.24 -2.40 7.93
N PRO A 594 20.90 -2.57 9.23
CA PRO A 594 21.02 -3.84 9.95
C PRO A 594 19.89 -4.81 9.61
N ASP A 595 19.78 -5.17 8.34
CA ASP A 595 18.83 -6.14 7.79
C ASP A 595 19.51 -6.97 6.70
N PHE A 596 19.18 -8.24 6.60
CA PHE A 596 19.73 -9.13 5.57
C PHE A 596 19.29 -8.75 4.15
N ARG A 597 18.23 -7.94 4.02
CA ARG A 597 17.75 -7.37 2.75
C ARG A 597 18.41 -6.04 2.39
N ALA A 598 19.37 -5.57 3.18
CA ALA A 598 19.95 -4.23 2.99
C ALA A 598 20.47 -4.01 1.57
N TYR A 599 21.21 -4.97 1.02
CA TYR A 599 21.77 -4.89 -0.34
C TYR A 599 20.66 -4.93 -1.41
N GLU A 600 19.68 -5.80 -1.26
CA GLU A 600 18.50 -5.87 -2.14
C GLU A 600 17.76 -4.54 -2.16
N HIS A 601 17.39 -4.01 -0.99
CA HIS A 601 16.68 -2.74 -0.88
C HIS A 601 17.51 -1.55 -1.38
N ALA A 602 18.82 -1.56 -1.14
CA ALA A 602 19.72 -0.51 -1.63
C ALA A 602 19.78 -0.49 -3.16
N PHE A 603 19.93 -1.65 -3.80
CA PHE A 603 19.89 -1.77 -5.27
C PHE A 603 18.56 -1.27 -5.83
N MET A 604 17.44 -1.78 -5.30
CA MET A 604 16.09 -1.40 -5.74
C MET A 604 15.90 0.12 -5.67
N MET A 605 16.32 0.72 -4.55
CA MET A 605 16.15 2.14 -4.34
C MET A 605 17.04 2.98 -5.23
N MET A 606 18.32 2.62 -5.36
CA MET A 606 19.25 3.31 -6.24
C MET A 606 18.81 3.21 -7.71
N ALA A 607 18.39 2.04 -8.18
CA ALA A 607 17.87 1.83 -9.53
C ALA A 607 16.60 2.64 -9.80
N GLN A 608 15.65 2.67 -8.86
CA GLN A 608 14.40 3.43 -9.00
C GLN A 608 14.64 4.94 -9.03
N VAL A 609 15.47 5.46 -8.11
CA VAL A 609 15.81 6.89 -8.05
C VAL A 609 16.60 7.31 -9.27
N SER A 610 17.56 6.50 -9.71
CA SER A 610 18.31 6.72 -10.94
C SER A 610 17.40 6.79 -12.17
N GLY A 611 16.38 5.94 -12.21
CA GLY A 611 15.39 5.92 -13.28
C GLY A 611 14.56 7.22 -13.42
N ARG A 612 14.66 8.16 -12.47
CA ARG A 612 14.00 9.48 -12.54
C ARG A 612 14.79 10.47 -13.38
N ALA A 613 16.10 10.27 -13.58
CA ALA A 613 16.92 11.13 -14.42
C ALA A 613 16.74 10.81 -15.92
N GLY A 614 16.59 11.85 -16.73
CA GLY A 614 16.58 11.78 -18.19
C GLY A 614 15.28 11.28 -18.80
N ARG A 615 14.62 12.17 -19.56
CA ARG A 615 13.44 11.88 -20.38
C ARG A 615 13.40 12.81 -21.60
N LYS A 616 12.52 12.54 -22.57
CA LYS A 616 12.33 13.35 -23.78
C LYS A 616 13.61 13.60 -24.59
N GLY A 617 14.39 12.54 -24.81
CA GLY A 617 15.52 12.59 -25.77
C GLY A 617 16.87 13.01 -25.18
N LYS A 618 16.94 13.39 -23.88
CA LYS A 618 18.20 13.63 -23.18
C LYS A 618 18.53 12.52 -22.20
N ARG A 619 19.73 12.00 -22.22
CA ARG A 619 20.27 11.08 -21.20
C ARG A 619 20.46 11.84 -19.91
N GLY A 620 19.89 11.34 -18.80
CA GLY A 620 20.04 11.95 -17.48
C GLY A 620 21.37 11.60 -16.84
N LEU A 621 21.77 12.39 -15.85
CA LEU A 621 22.98 12.19 -15.06
C LEU A 621 22.61 11.86 -13.61
N VAL A 622 23.21 10.81 -13.06
CA VAL A 622 23.08 10.42 -11.65
C VAL A 622 24.44 10.51 -10.99
N ILE A 623 24.54 11.30 -9.92
CA ILE A 623 25.75 11.37 -9.09
C ILE A 623 25.53 10.50 -7.86
N LEU A 624 26.23 9.38 -7.80
CA LEU A 624 26.17 8.42 -6.71
C LEU A 624 27.36 8.62 -5.77
N GLN A 625 27.11 9.16 -4.58
CA GLN A 625 28.15 9.40 -3.56
C GLN A 625 28.25 8.21 -2.60
N THR A 626 29.44 7.63 -2.48
CA THR A 626 29.74 6.50 -1.58
C THR A 626 31.17 6.58 -1.06
N LYS A 627 31.41 5.99 0.11
CA LYS A 627 32.75 5.81 0.69
C LYS A 627 33.44 4.56 0.17
N ASN A 628 32.68 3.65 -0.44
CA ASN A 628 33.12 2.35 -0.90
C ASN A 628 32.77 2.11 -2.37
N PRO A 629 33.40 2.83 -3.30
CA PRO A 629 33.05 2.77 -4.72
C PRO A 629 33.36 1.39 -5.36
N THR A 630 34.21 0.59 -4.76
CA THR A 630 34.63 -0.74 -5.24
C THR A 630 33.70 -1.87 -4.81
N LEU A 631 32.67 -1.60 -4.01
CA LEU A 631 31.71 -2.66 -3.64
C LEU A 631 31.00 -3.20 -4.90
N PRO A 632 30.86 -4.53 -5.04
CA PRO A 632 30.21 -5.15 -6.20
C PRO A 632 28.83 -4.58 -6.52
N ILE A 633 28.03 -4.27 -5.49
CA ILE A 633 26.71 -3.69 -5.67
C ILE A 633 26.73 -2.32 -6.37
N ILE A 634 27.75 -1.51 -6.16
CA ILE A 634 27.88 -0.22 -6.84
C ILE A 634 28.04 -0.43 -8.36
N SER A 635 28.91 -1.34 -8.77
CA SER A 635 29.05 -1.73 -10.16
C SER A 635 27.75 -2.32 -10.74
N GLN A 636 27.06 -3.16 -9.98
CA GLN A 636 25.79 -3.76 -10.37
C GLN A 636 24.71 -2.68 -10.61
N VAL A 637 24.64 -1.65 -9.76
CA VAL A 637 23.73 -0.51 -9.95
C VAL A 637 24.09 0.30 -11.19
N VAL A 638 25.39 0.59 -11.39
CA VAL A 638 25.87 1.37 -12.57
C VAL A 638 25.50 0.67 -13.88
N HIS A 639 25.64 -0.64 -13.94
CA HIS A 639 25.36 -1.43 -15.15
C HIS A 639 23.93 -1.97 -15.20
N ASN A 640 23.11 -1.70 -14.17
CA ASN A 640 21.75 -2.28 -13.97
C ASN A 640 21.77 -3.82 -14.05
N ASP A 641 22.80 -4.43 -13.48
CA ASP A 641 23.06 -5.88 -13.52
C ASP A 641 22.35 -6.57 -12.34
N TYR A 642 21.05 -6.82 -12.53
CA TYR A 642 20.23 -7.52 -11.53
C TYR A 642 20.60 -9.00 -11.38
N ASP A 643 21.03 -9.66 -12.47
CA ASP A 643 21.33 -11.10 -12.44
C ASP A 643 22.55 -11.42 -11.57
N SER A 644 23.62 -10.63 -11.67
CA SER A 644 24.80 -10.79 -10.81
C SER A 644 24.50 -10.48 -9.35
N LEU A 645 23.67 -9.45 -9.09
CA LEU A 645 23.17 -9.13 -7.75
C LEU A 645 22.39 -10.31 -7.16
N PHE A 646 21.45 -10.84 -7.94
CA PHE A 646 20.58 -11.95 -7.52
C PHE A 646 21.40 -13.18 -7.13
N LYS A 647 22.34 -13.60 -7.97
CA LYS A 647 23.23 -14.74 -7.69
C LYS A 647 24.02 -14.55 -6.41
N GLY A 648 24.67 -13.40 -6.23
CA GLY A 648 25.47 -13.11 -5.04
C GLY A 648 24.63 -13.12 -3.75
N ILE A 649 23.48 -12.43 -3.77
CA ILE A 649 22.58 -12.40 -2.60
C ILE A 649 22.02 -13.79 -2.29
N LEU A 650 21.69 -14.61 -3.29
CA LEU A 650 21.17 -15.96 -3.04
C LEU A 650 22.20 -16.87 -2.34
N GLU A 651 23.48 -16.78 -2.70
CA GLU A 651 24.54 -17.53 -2.04
C GLU A 651 24.65 -17.15 -0.57
N GLU A 652 24.66 -15.85 -0.26
CA GLU A 652 24.65 -15.36 1.13
C GLU A 652 23.42 -15.85 1.90
N ARG A 653 22.23 -15.74 1.30
CA ARG A 653 20.97 -16.16 1.94
C ARG A 653 20.92 -17.65 2.23
N ARG A 654 21.49 -18.47 1.36
CA ARG A 654 21.61 -19.90 1.59
C ARG A 654 22.55 -20.19 2.76
N MET A 655 23.70 -19.51 2.80
CA MET A 655 24.71 -19.69 3.84
C MET A 655 24.18 -19.28 5.22
N PHE A 656 23.44 -18.17 5.29
CA PHE A 656 22.94 -17.61 6.55
C PHE A 656 21.49 -17.98 6.88
N HIS A 657 20.92 -18.96 6.18
CA HIS A 657 19.57 -19.48 6.42
C HIS A 657 18.47 -18.39 6.33
N TYR A 658 18.39 -17.71 5.19
CA TYR A 658 17.39 -16.66 4.90
C TYR A 658 16.44 -17.06 3.76
N PRO A 659 15.27 -16.37 3.62
CA PRO A 659 14.42 -16.53 2.47
C PRO A 659 15.16 -16.22 1.15
N PRO A 660 14.90 -16.93 0.06
CA PRO A 660 13.77 -17.85 -0.20
C PRO A 660 13.99 -19.31 0.26
N PHE A 661 15.11 -19.66 0.90
CA PHE A 661 15.42 -21.03 1.31
C PHE A 661 14.82 -21.40 2.67
N PHE A 662 14.56 -20.39 3.49
CA PHE A 662 14.03 -20.53 4.83
C PHE A 662 12.84 -19.61 5.04
N HIS A 663 11.93 -20.01 5.94
CA HIS A 663 10.89 -19.13 6.48
C HIS A 663 11.34 -18.54 7.81
N LEU A 664 11.03 -17.29 8.04
CA LEU A 664 11.33 -16.61 9.29
C LEU A 664 10.04 -16.37 10.08
N ILE A 665 10.07 -16.67 11.38
CA ILE A 665 9.00 -16.29 12.30
C ILE A 665 9.63 -15.52 13.46
N ASN A 666 9.24 -14.27 13.60
CA ASN A 666 9.56 -13.47 14.78
C ASN A 666 8.47 -13.66 15.84
N VAL A 667 8.87 -14.10 17.03
CA VAL A 667 8.01 -14.20 18.20
C VAL A 667 8.31 -13.03 19.11
N PHE A 668 7.34 -12.17 19.32
CA PHE A 668 7.47 -11.00 20.17
C PHE A 668 6.73 -11.20 21.49
N LEU A 669 7.40 -10.81 22.58
CA LEU A 669 6.82 -10.80 23.92
C LEU A 669 6.79 -9.35 24.41
N LYS A 670 5.64 -8.89 24.92
CA LYS A 670 5.45 -7.55 25.49
C LYS A 670 4.94 -7.63 26.92
N HIS A 671 5.59 -6.87 27.82
CA HIS A 671 5.13 -6.74 29.20
C HIS A 671 5.55 -5.39 29.81
N LYS A 672 4.76 -4.86 30.75
CA LYS A 672 5.07 -3.59 31.45
C LYS A 672 6.38 -3.69 32.27
N HIS A 673 6.58 -4.79 32.96
CA HIS A 673 7.75 -5.04 33.79
C HIS A 673 8.85 -5.73 33.00
N GLU A 674 10.02 -5.11 32.92
CA GLU A 674 11.16 -5.62 32.13
C GLU A 674 11.65 -6.98 32.61
N LYS A 675 11.75 -7.19 33.95
CA LYS A 675 12.18 -8.45 34.53
C LYS A 675 11.27 -9.61 34.12
N ILE A 676 9.95 -9.41 34.19
CA ILE A 676 8.96 -10.44 33.79
C ILE A 676 9.05 -10.71 32.29
N CYS A 677 9.17 -9.66 31.46
CA CYS A 677 9.32 -9.82 30.02
C CYS A 677 10.58 -10.61 29.67
N GLN A 678 11.69 -10.35 30.35
CA GLN A 678 12.94 -11.06 30.18
C GLN A 678 12.84 -12.51 30.61
N GLN A 679 12.31 -12.79 31.82
CA GLN A 679 12.14 -14.15 32.32
C GLN A 679 11.24 -14.98 31.41
N ALA A 680 10.08 -14.45 31.04
CA ALA A 680 9.15 -15.08 30.12
C ALA A 680 9.81 -15.41 28.78
N SER A 681 10.62 -14.49 28.26
CA SER A 681 11.32 -14.70 26.98
C SER A 681 12.39 -15.80 27.06
N LEU A 682 13.09 -15.91 28.20
CA LEU A 682 14.06 -16.96 28.42
C LEU A 682 13.39 -18.34 28.55
N GLU A 683 12.30 -18.43 29.31
CA GLU A 683 11.54 -19.68 29.48
C GLU A 683 10.93 -20.14 28.15
N LEU A 684 10.26 -19.22 27.41
CA LEU A 684 9.73 -19.52 26.09
C LEU A 684 10.84 -19.93 25.11
N GLY A 685 11.94 -19.20 25.10
CA GLY A 685 13.11 -19.51 24.24
C GLY A 685 13.70 -20.90 24.55
N LYS A 686 13.76 -21.30 25.83
CA LYS A 686 14.18 -22.65 26.23
C LYS A 686 13.22 -23.73 25.72
N THR A 687 11.93 -23.52 25.88
CA THR A 687 10.88 -24.44 25.40
C THR A 687 10.97 -24.61 23.87
N LEU A 688 11.05 -23.50 23.14
CA LEU A 688 11.13 -23.52 21.67
C LEU A 688 12.43 -24.19 21.19
N ARG A 689 13.57 -23.96 21.84
CA ARG A 689 14.83 -24.68 21.52
C ARG A 689 14.72 -26.18 21.78
N GLY A 690 13.96 -26.59 22.78
CA GLY A 690 13.69 -28.02 23.02
C GLY A 690 13.00 -28.70 21.85
N TRP A 691 12.17 -27.97 21.09
CA TRP A 691 11.43 -28.50 19.93
C TRP A 691 12.12 -28.26 18.60
N PHE A 692 12.72 -27.07 18.41
CA PHE A 692 13.25 -26.62 17.13
C PHE A 692 14.80 -26.56 17.07
N GLY A 693 15.48 -26.82 18.20
CA GLY A 693 16.94 -26.85 18.25
C GLY A 693 17.58 -25.50 17.92
N GLU A 694 18.63 -25.55 17.10
CA GLU A 694 19.45 -24.39 16.69
C GLU A 694 18.68 -23.39 15.77
N ARG A 695 17.50 -23.74 15.28
CA ARG A 695 16.62 -22.87 14.49
C ARG A 695 16.09 -21.68 15.29
N VAL A 696 16.22 -21.71 16.64
CA VAL A 696 15.73 -20.69 17.56
C VAL A 696 16.88 -19.79 18.02
N LEU A 697 16.83 -18.54 17.61
CA LEU A 697 17.79 -17.48 17.94
C LEU A 697 17.20 -16.48 18.94
N GLY A 698 18.02 -15.97 19.84
CA GLY A 698 17.60 -15.08 20.92
C GLY A 698 17.16 -15.85 22.16
N PRO A 699 16.37 -15.27 23.13
CA PRO A 699 15.69 -13.97 23.05
C PRO A 699 16.62 -12.77 23.12
N ASP A 700 16.24 -11.69 22.41
CA ASP A 700 17.00 -10.45 22.41
C ASP A 700 16.08 -9.20 22.44
N LYS A 701 16.67 -8.03 22.69
CA LYS A 701 15.99 -6.75 22.57
C LYS A 701 15.90 -6.35 21.08
N PRO A 702 14.70 -6.12 20.53
CA PRO A 702 14.59 -5.58 19.18
C PRO A 702 15.11 -4.13 19.11
N ALA A 703 15.32 -3.58 17.90
CA ALA A 703 15.77 -2.21 17.70
C ALA A 703 14.91 -1.19 18.47
N VAL A 704 13.60 -1.43 18.56
CA VAL A 704 12.67 -0.69 19.44
C VAL A 704 12.31 -1.61 20.61
N ALA A 705 13.11 -1.56 21.67
CA ALA A 705 12.97 -2.43 22.83
C ALA A 705 11.84 -2.02 23.79
N ARG A 706 11.27 -0.81 23.61
CA ARG A 706 10.18 -0.29 24.45
C ARG A 706 9.26 0.61 23.62
N VAL A 707 7.95 0.36 23.71
CA VAL A 707 6.91 1.19 23.11
C VAL A 707 5.94 1.62 24.20
N LYS A 708 5.81 2.94 24.42
CA LYS A 708 5.07 3.52 25.54
C LYS A 708 5.60 2.93 26.88
N THR A 709 4.77 2.18 27.59
CA THR A 709 5.11 1.54 28.86
C THR A 709 5.49 0.07 28.74
N MET A 710 5.44 -0.50 27.53
CA MET A 710 5.65 -1.93 27.27
C MET A 710 7.09 -2.22 26.85
N ASN A 711 7.78 -3.09 27.57
CA ASN A 711 9.08 -3.64 27.18
C ASN A 711 8.87 -4.81 26.21
N ILE A 712 9.78 -4.95 25.24
CA ILE A 712 9.66 -5.92 24.14
C ILE A 712 10.90 -6.83 24.13
N ARG A 713 10.66 -8.12 23.90
CA ARG A 713 11.69 -9.13 23.60
C ARG A 713 11.30 -9.83 22.30
N LYS A 714 12.29 -10.30 21.57
CA LYS A 714 12.14 -10.99 20.29
C LYS A 714 12.90 -12.29 20.28
N ILE A 715 12.25 -13.36 19.80
CA ILE A 715 12.86 -14.63 19.45
C ILE A 715 12.68 -14.79 17.94
N VAL A 716 13.71 -15.27 17.24
CA VAL A 716 13.66 -15.53 15.78
C VAL A 716 13.74 -17.03 15.56
N ILE A 717 12.84 -17.54 14.73
CA ILE A 717 12.85 -18.95 14.31
C ILE A 717 13.10 -18.99 12.81
N LYS A 718 14.10 -19.77 12.37
CA LYS A 718 14.44 -20.00 10.97
C LYS A 718 14.08 -21.45 10.61
N LEU A 719 13.16 -21.61 9.66
CA LEU A 719 12.61 -22.91 9.27
C LEU A 719 12.95 -23.20 7.82
N GLU A 720 13.53 -24.36 7.53
CA GLU A 720 13.81 -24.79 6.17
C GLU A 720 12.53 -25.01 5.37
N ASN A 721 12.60 -24.76 4.06
CA ASN A 721 11.51 -25.13 3.16
C ASN A 721 11.26 -26.64 3.22
N GLY A 722 10.00 -27.04 3.31
CA GLY A 722 9.60 -28.45 3.40
C GLY A 722 9.21 -28.92 4.80
N ILE A 723 9.49 -28.13 5.84
CA ILE A 723 8.95 -28.39 7.19
C ILE A 723 7.43 -28.15 7.17
N ASP A 724 6.68 -29.02 7.86
CA ASP A 724 5.25 -28.88 8.05
C ASP A 724 4.92 -27.61 8.86
N GLN A 725 4.64 -26.53 8.13
CA GLN A 725 4.32 -25.22 8.70
C GLN A 725 3.09 -25.26 9.61
N LYS A 726 2.15 -26.18 9.37
CA LYS A 726 0.95 -26.32 10.20
C LYS A 726 1.34 -26.83 11.58
N LYS A 727 2.15 -27.89 11.66
CA LYS A 727 2.66 -28.41 12.94
C LYS A 727 3.48 -27.37 13.69
N VAL A 728 4.34 -26.63 13.00
CA VAL A 728 5.11 -25.55 13.65
C VAL A 728 4.18 -24.54 14.32
N ARG A 729 3.14 -24.09 13.62
CA ARG A 729 2.16 -23.14 14.17
C ARG A 729 1.37 -23.73 15.35
N GLU A 730 1.04 -25.00 15.30
CA GLU A 730 0.41 -25.72 16.42
C GLU A 730 1.31 -25.74 17.66
N TYR A 731 2.60 -26.04 17.51
CA TYR A 731 3.57 -25.97 18.61
C TYR A 731 3.72 -24.56 19.18
N LEU A 732 3.75 -23.53 18.33
CA LEU A 732 3.85 -22.14 18.77
C LEU A 732 2.60 -21.68 19.52
N LYS A 733 1.40 -22.05 19.04
CA LYS A 733 0.14 -21.80 19.75
C LYS A 733 0.09 -22.53 21.09
N TYR A 734 0.56 -23.77 21.14
CA TYR A 734 0.64 -24.53 22.37
C TYR A 734 1.59 -23.89 23.39
N ALA A 735 2.78 -23.46 22.96
CA ALA A 735 3.71 -22.72 23.82
C ALA A 735 3.09 -21.43 24.38
N GLN A 736 2.38 -20.68 23.54
CA GLN A 736 1.66 -19.47 23.97
C GLN A 736 0.59 -19.79 25.03
N GLN A 737 -0.16 -20.86 24.84
CA GLN A 737 -1.18 -21.30 25.82
C GLN A 737 -0.55 -21.74 27.15
N MET A 738 0.60 -22.43 27.11
CA MET A 738 1.34 -22.79 28.32
C MET A 738 1.76 -21.55 29.10
N MET A 739 2.32 -20.54 28.40
CA MET A 739 2.71 -19.28 29.03
C MET A 739 1.50 -18.51 29.61
N ALA A 740 0.37 -18.51 28.91
CA ALA A 740 -0.85 -17.84 29.37
C ALA A 740 -1.49 -18.48 30.61
N LYS A 741 -1.28 -19.78 30.84
CA LYS A 741 -1.77 -20.50 32.02
C LYS A 741 -0.94 -20.22 33.28
N ASP A 742 0.28 -19.71 33.13
CA ASP A 742 1.15 -19.40 34.25
C ASP A 742 0.76 -18.06 34.89
N PRO A 743 0.36 -18.04 36.17
CA PRO A 743 -0.06 -16.80 36.84
C PRO A 743 1.00 -15.70 36.85
N ARG A 744 2.28 -16.04 36.75
CA ARG A 744 3.39 -15.08 36.69
C ARG A 744 3.33 -14.20 35.44
N TYR A 745 2.68 -14.70 34.36
CA TYR A 745 2.67 -14.10 33.02
C TYR A 745 1.28 -13.63 32.59
N GLY A 746 0.33 -13.46 33.50
CA GLY A 746 -1.08 -13.12 33.18
C GLY A 746 -1.32 -11.88 32.31
N ALA A 747 -0.36 -10.93 32.33
CA ALA A 747 -0.42 -9.71 31.48
C ALA A 747 0.55 -9.74 30.30
N LEU A 748 1.21 -10.89 30.05
CA LEU A 748 2.12 -11.06 28.95
C LEU A 748 1.37 -11.11 27.62
N GLN A 749 1.81 -10.31 26.67
CA GLN A 749 1.31 -10.36 25.29
C GLN A 749 2.35 -11.06 24.42
N ILE A 750 1.94 -12.13 23.73
CA ILE A 750 2.75 -12.83 22.74
C ILE A 750 2.09 -12.65 21.39
N TYR A 751 2.87 -12.27 20.37
CA TYR A 751 2.38 -12.16 19.00
C TYR A 751 3.49 -12.53 18.00
N TYR A 752 3.07 -12.85 16.79
CA TYR A 752 3.95 -13.37 15.76
C TYR A 752 4.04 -12.41 14.57
N ASP A 753 5.20 -12.42 13.92
CA ASP A 753 5.40 -11.81 12.62
C ASP A 753 6.04 -12.86 11.70
N VAL A 754 5.19 -13.45 10.86
CA VAL A 754 5.58 -14.49 9.90
C VAL A 754 6.04 -13.83 8.62
N ASP A 755 7.16 -14.27 8.06
CA ASP A 755 7.84 -13.67 6.92
C ASP A 755 8.02 -12.14 7.10
N PRO A 756 8.79 -11.70 8.10
CA PRO A 756 9.04 -10.29 8.38
C PRO A 756 9.76 -9.61 7.22
N MET A 757 9.41 -8.32 6.99
CA MET A 757 9.96 -7.47 5.92
C MET A 757 10.65 -6.24 6.51
#